data_96b3cfb8f42753a0cf321a3995b6d3b7
#
_entry.id   96b3cfb8f42753a0cf321a3995b6d3b7
#
_cell.length_a   1.000
_cell.length_b   1.000
_cell.length_c   1.000
_cell.angle_alpha   90.00
_cell.angle_beta   90.00
_cell.angle_gamma   90.00
#
_symmetry.space_group_name_H-M   'P 1'
#
loop_
_entity.id
_entity.type
_entity.pdbx_description
1 polymer ?
#
loop_
_entity_poly.entity_id
_entity_poly.type
_entity_poly.pdbx_seq_one_letter_code
_entity_poly.pdbx_strand_id
1 'polypeptide(L)'
;MLNKLLPLSVIKKYKPLISNKWAHLTVVCVLAILLRFYPFLLGKTLIFGDNYSLMVPGKVFTAQWLKQGILPLWNSNIFAGLPWISDINQSVLYPSTLLFLVFHPATALNITLVLHLILTFIGMYIFLRFIKVSHFSSLIGALLWMLSTQVAGSLHNLSTIQSIAWFPWITWVGLQVAYGWRYKLSFALFVLMQFLGGYPQHVLYSIVLAVITSFIFNDHFFVRFNKNNKNFQIWLWNWIQTAALTVSLSAVAWLPFLELLLNSTRMQQTLDQASVGSLNPIMLVKMIIPYFFDKQIAGYKWGPAWSGQPNVLFYFTWFGVLMLLVTLLKFRNKKNIQKKNKWLILVALGSLIFALGNYLPGFSWLQRIIPLLRIGRYPSMSLVITTIVLIMLISRTLDTSVPSWRQYKKVVLFGFCLSLLNAGLLLVLQHNFAGSWANVDRLLAGRLSLSPFHTLTRDRVIVLNILQNLIISASLFSIAIFAWVKQHKKVLILAIMLDLVYATQGMFIFAPNQVYDVVSFQFELNNKEARLLTRNQNQPYTDYGSYWEALVVRKPFSDSFVDRKELIRFEHPQRLKQGLTPNWNMVHNIPTINGYTTLLPQDYAAMWQKTAMPRINFIDHIDLESAQDLLQQWSVKYYLVDNWFDVKEDLTEFQKIAEKNYWTLYQFPALNRFRFVGETLENQDEPDFQLELENYSETPNKIEFNFTNPTNHQHLIIADRYDPNWIASVNDQTVDIQEFNHMRRIPIKPGFNQVKLTYCPKHFYDGIVISLLALIAGIGGIVVENQSKKPKI
;
A
#
# COMPACT_ATOMS: atom_id res chain seq x y z
N MET A 1 -30.51 -0.56 9.15
CA MET A 1 -30.13 -0.52 7.73
C MET A 1 -29.71 -1.88 7.19
N LEU A 2 -28.89 -2.65 7.90
CA LEU A 2 -28.44 -4.01 7.49
C LEU A 2 -29.59 -5.02 7.26
N ASN A 3 -30.72 -4.93 7.98
CA ASN A 3 -31.86 -5.83 7.84
C ASN A 3 -32.69 -5.67 6.54
N LYS A 4 -32.45 -4.60 5.76
CA LYS A 4 -33.11 -4.39 4.45
C LYS A 4 -32.28 -4.88 3.26
N LEU A 5 -31.01 -5.18 3.45
CA LEU A 5 -30.10 -5.66 2.41
C LEU A 5 -30.11 -7.19 2.22
N LEU A 6 -30.64 -7.95 3.17
CA LEU A 6 -30.81 -9.40 3.05
C LEU A 6 -32.31 -9.74 3.14
N PRO A 7 -32.87 -10.56 2.23
CA PRO A 7 -34.28 -10.94 2.29
C PRO A 7 -34.53 -11.75 3.57
N LEU A 8 -35.52 -11.32 4.35
CA LEU A 8 -35.95 -11.95 5.62
C LEU A 8 -36.26 -13.45 5.49
N SER A 9 -36.63 -13.90 4.30
CA SER A 9 -36.85 -15.33 3.99
C SER A 9 -35.57 -16.16 4.07
N VAL A 10 -34.39 -15.59 3.70
CA VAL A 10 -33.10 -16.26 3.81
C VAL A 10 -32.65 -16.32 5.27
N ILE A 11 -32.93 -15.28 6.05
CA ILE A 11 -32.60 -15.24 7.49
C ILE A 11 -33.45 -16.23 8.28
N LYS A 12 -34.76 -16.36 7.99
CA LYS A 12 -35.65 -17.28 8.72
C LYS A 12 -35.35 -18.75 8.46
N LYS A 13 -34.95 -19.13 7.25
CA LYS A 13 -34.65 -20.54 6.88
C LYS A 13 -33.34 -21.07 7.50
N TYR A 14 -32.46 -20.18 7.95
CA TYR A 14 -31.13 -20.56 8.49
C TYR A 14 -30.92 -20.21 9.97
N LYS A 15 -31.93 -19.71 10.67
CA LYS A 15 -31.84 -19.26 12.08
C LYS A 15 -31.22 -20.26 13.09
N PRO A 16 -31.52 -21.54 13.13
CA PRO A 16 -30.89 -22.45 14.10
C PRO A 16 -29.51 -22.97 13.70
N LEU A 17 -29.19 -23.01 12.39
CA LEU A 17 -27.87 -23.36 11.88
C LEU A 17 -26.85 -22.18 11.94
N ILE A 18 -27.34 -20.97 12.07
CA ILE A 18 -26.54 -19.75 12.04
C ILE A 18 -25.77 -19.54 13.35
N SER A 19 -26.34 -19.84 14.53
CA SER A 19 -25.73 -19.51 15.82
C SER A 19 -24.37 -20.20 16.03
N ASN A 20 -24.26 -21.52 15.83
CA ASN A 20 -23.02 -22.25 16.05
C ASN A 20 -21.95 -21.99 14.98
N LYS A 21 -22.36 -21.75 13.72
CA LYS A 21 -21.40 -21.48 12.64
C LYS A 21 -20.77 -20.10 12.74
N TRP A 22 -21.56 -19.09 13.12
CA TRP A 22 -21.04 -17.74 13.36
C TRP A 22 -20.13 -17.70 14.59
N ALA A 23 -20.47 -18.42 15.66
CA ALA A 23 -19.62 -18.56 16.82
C ALA A 23 -18.24 -19.19 16.46
N HIS A 24 -18.23 -20.27 15.66
CA HIS A 24 -16.98 -20.85 15.17
C HIS A 24 -16.18 -19.86 14.29
N LEU A 25 -16.86 -19.12 13.40
CA LEU A 25 -16.23 -18.10 12.56
C LEU A 25 -15.55 -17.03 13.41
N THR A 26 -16.29 -16.49 14.41
CA THR A 26 -15.78 -15.46 15.32
C THR A 26 -14.59 -15.96 16.13
N VAL A 27 -14.71 -17.15 16.76
CA VAL A 27 -13.61 -17.72 17.56
C VAL A 27 -12.35 -17.93 16.73
N VAL A 28 -12.47 -18.50 15.53
CA VAL A 28 -11.30 -18.74 14.65
C VAL A 28 -10.67 -17.42 14.20
N CYS A 29 -11.49 -16.42 13.83
CA CYS A 29 -11.01 -15.10 13.41
C CYS A 29 -10.29 -14.38 14.57
N VAL A 30 -10.93 -14.31 15.74
CA VAL A 30 -10.38 -13.65 16.93
C VAL A 30 -9.08 -14.34 17.38
N LEU A 31 -9.06 -15.67 17.43
CA LEU A 31 -7.86 -16.43 17.81
C LEU A 31 -6.70 -16.16 16.86
N ALA A 32 -6.95 -16.13 15.54
CA ALA A 32 -5.93 -15.84 14.55
C ALA A 32 -5.35 -14.40 14.70
N ILE A 33 -6.23 -13.44 14.95
CA ILE A 33 -5.82 -12.04 15.20
C ILE A 33 -5.02 -11.95 16.50
N LEU A 34 -5.49 -12.56 17.58
CA LEU A 34 -4.79 -12.55 18.87
C LEU A 34 -3.43 -13.21 18.79
N LEU A 35 -3.31 -14.38 18.16
CA LEU A 35 -2.01 -15.06 18.00
C LEU A 35 -1.00 -14.22 17.21
N ARG A 36 -1.47 -13.37 16.30
CA ARG A 36 -0.61 -12.59 15.42
C ARG A 36 -0.36 -11.18 15.93
N PHE A 37 -1.39 -10.54 16.46
CA PHE A 37 -1.41 -9.11 16.79
C PHE A 37 -1.63 -8.84 18.29
N TYR A 38 -1.34 -9.82 19.17
CA TYR A 38 -1.36 -9.59 20.62
C TYR A 38 -0.52 -8.39 21.09
N PRO A 39 0.57 -7.97 20.37
CA PRO A 39 1.30 -6.78 20.78
C PRO A 39 0.45 -5.51 20.76
N PHE A 40 -0.62 -5.44 19.95
CA PHE A 40 -1.53 -4.30 19.98
C PHE A 40 -2.24 -4.14 21.33
N LEU A 41 -2.55 -5.25 22.01
CA LEU A 41 -3.14 -5.24 23.36
C LEU A 41 -2.12 -4.82 24.43
N LEU A 42 -0.83 -4.89 24.11
CA LEU A 42 0.27 -4.50 25.00
C LEU A 42 0.76 -3.06 24.71
N GLY A 43 -0.07 -2.21 24.11
CA GLY A 43 0.28 -0.83 23.81
C GLY A 43 1.35 -0.67 22.72
N LYS A 44 1.45 -1.64 21.80
CA LYS A 44 2.39 -1.60 20.67
C LYS A 44 1.65 -1.41 19.34
N THR A 45 2.37 -0.93 18.34
CA THR A 45 1.88 -0.68 16.99
C THR A 45 2.91 -1.08 15.93
N LEU A 46 2.50 -1.16 14.67
CA LEU A 46 3.40 -1.41 13.54
C LEU A 46 4.09 -0.12 13.11
N ILE A 47 5.41 -0.19 12.90
CA ILE A 47 6.23 0.95 12.41
C ILE A 47 6.88 0.67 11.05
N PHE A 48 6.47 -0.38 10.38
CA PHE A 48 7.11 -0.82 9.15
C PHE A 48 6.54 -0.12 7.91
N GLY A 49 7.43 0.22 6.95
CA GLY A 49 7.09 0.71 5.62
C GLY A 49 6.42 2.08 5.60
N ASP A 50 5.57 2.27 4.59
CA ASP A 50 4.90 3.53 4.29
C ASP A 50 3.92 3.99 5.39
N ASN A 51 3.52 3.10 6.30
CA ASN A 51 2.64 3.51 7.41
C ASN A 51 3.27 4.60 8.25
N TYR A 52 4.57 4.49 8.56
CA TYR A 52 5.26 5.46 9.39
C TYR A 52 5.57 6.78 8.65
N SER A 53 6.03 6.67 7.41
CA SER A 53 6.59 7.80 6.66
C SER A 53 5.58 8.53 5.77
N LEU A 54 4.51 7.87 5.35
CA LEU A 54 3.57 8.40 4.37
C LEU A 54 2.12 8.42 4.88
N MET A 55 1.64 7.26 5.39
CA MET A 55 0.21 7.10 5.67
C MET A 55 -0.22 7.81 6.95
N VAL A 56 0.44 7.53 8.07
CA VAL A 56 0.03 8.11 9.37
C VAL A 56 0.20 9.61 9.42
N PRO A 57 1.33 10.23 8.99
CA PRO A 57 1.43 11.68 8.90
C PRO A 57 0.33 12.30 8.05
N GLY A 58 0.01 11.72 6.90
CA GLY A 58 -1.08 12.17 6.03
C GLY A 58 -2.47 12.04 6.66
N LYS A 59 -2.71 10.96 7.43
CA LYS A 59 -3.97 10.79 8.18
C LYS A 59 -4.10 11.79 9.32
N VAL A 60 -3.01 12.07 10.05
CA VAL A 60 -3.00 13.06 11.13
C VAL A 60 -3.26 14.45 10.57
N PHE A 61 -2.56 14.85 9.50
CA PHE A 61 -2.83 16.10 8.78
C PHE A 61 -4.30 16.22 8.35
N THR A 62 -4.83 15.20 7.68
CA THR A 62 -6.23 15.18 7.25
C THR A 62 -7.20 15.31 8.44
N ALA A 63 -6.93 14.59 9.53
CA ALA A 63 -7.76 14.61 10.73
C ALA A 63 -7.73 15.96 11.44
N GLN A 64 -6.59 16.64 11.50
CA GLN A 64 -6.45 17.97 12.09
C GLN A 64 -7.36 19.00 11.40
N TRP A 65 -7.41 18.98 10.06
CA TRP A 65 -8.28 19.88 9.30
C TRP A 65 -9.76 19.48 9.34
N LEU A 66 -10.05 18.17 9.29
CA LEU A 66 -11.44 17.70 9.45
C LEU A 66 -12.02 18.04 10.83
N LYS A 67 -11.20 18.09 11.89
CA LYS A 67 -11.64 18.57 13.23
C LYS A 67 -12.09 20.04 13.22
N GLN A 68 -11.55 20.83 12.29
CA GLN A 68 -11.93 22.22 12.06
C GLN A 68 -13.08 22.38 11.05
N GLY A 69 -13.68 21.26 10.60
CA GLY A 69 -14.75 21.27 9.59
C GLY A 69 -14.26 21.48 8.16
N ILE A 70 -12.94 21.40 7.91
CA ILE A 70 -12.35 21.62 6.59
C ILE A 70 -11.90 20.29 6.00
N LEU A 71 -12.46 19.89 4.84
CA LEU A 71 -11.94 18.80 4.04
C LEU A 71 -10.70 19.31 3.28
N PRO A 72 -9.47 18.81 3.56
CA PRO A 72 -8.28 19.30 2.88
C PRO A 72 -8.26 18.81 1.43
N LEU A 73 -8.38 19.75 0.48
CA LEU A 73 -8.30 19.49 -0.95
C LEU A 73 -6.88 19.70 -1.49
N TRP A 74 -6.13 20.59 -0.87
CA TRP A 74 -4.74 20.93 -1.17
C TRP A 74 -3.86 20.72 0.06
N ASN A 75 -2.56 20.52 -0.13
CA ASN A 75 -1.56 20.44 0.94
C ASN A 75 -0.35 21.29 0.58
N SER A 76 -0.21 22.45 1.23
CA SER A 76 0.90 23.39 1.05
C SER A 76 2.19 22.95 1.75
N ASN A 77 2.13 21.92 2.60
CA ASN A 77 3.24 21.52 3.47
C ASN A 77 4.31 20.68 2.76
N ILE A 78 4.04 20.11 1.58
CA ILE A 78 4.99 19.29 0.82
C ILE A 78 5.04 19.75 -0.64
N PHE A 79 6.23 19.67 -1.27
CA PHE A 79 6.46 19.97 -2.68
C PHE A 79 6.03 21.39 -3.09
N ALA A 80 6.06 22.36 -2.17
CA ALA A 80 5.49 23.69 -2.33
C ALA A 80 4.00 23.68 -2.77
N GLY A 81 3.31 22.58 -2.52
CA GLY A 81 1.89 22.38 -2.80
C GLY A 81 1.57 21.12 -3.60
N LEU A 82 0.62 20.32 -3.10
CA LEU A 82 0.14 19.09 -3.73
C LEU A 82 -1.40 19.01 -3.70
N PRO A 83 -2.08 18.62 -4.81
CA PRO A 83 -3.50 18.32 -4.82
C PRO A 83 -3.82 17.11 -3.91
N TRP A 84 -4.18 17.38 -2.65
CA TRP A 84 -4.26 16.35 -1.62
C TRP A 84 -5.40 15.34 -1.84
N ILE A 85 -6.56 15.85 -2.27
CA ILE A 85 -7.72 14.99 -2.56
C ILE A 85 -7.48 14.08 -3.77
N SER A 86 -6.61 14.50 -4.69
CA SER A 86 -6.25 13.77 -5.91
C SER A 86 -5.19 12.69 -5.66
N ASP A 87 -4.40 12.80 -4.59
CA ASP A 87 -3.50 11.71 -4.15
C ASP A 87 -4.30 10.62 -3.45
N ILE A 88 -4.89 9.74 -4.27
CA ILE A 88 -5.79 8.68 -3.81
C ILE A 88 -5.14 7.77 -2.76
N ASN A 89 -3.80 7.67 -2.74
CA ASN A 89 -3.06 6.85 -1.78
C ASN A 89 -3.26 7.35 -0.34
N GLN A 90 -3.50 8.65 -0.15
CA GLN A 90 -3.82 9.22 1.15
C GLN A 90 -5.18 8.75 1.70
N SER A 91 -6.04 8.20 0.84
CA SER A 91 -7.34 7.63 1.20
C SER A 91 -8.19 8.60 2.05
N VAL A 92 -8.21 9.89 1.67
CA VAL A 92 -8.85 10.98 2.45
C VAL A 92 -10.32 10.67 2.74
N LEU A 93 -11.06 10.21 1.73
CA LEU A 93 -12.49 9.91 1.81
C LEU A 93 -12.79 8.48 2.32
N TYR A 94 -11.78 7.69 2.64
CA TYR A 94 -12.00 6.32 3.11
C TYR A 94 -12.47 6.31 4.58
N PRO A 95 -13.51 5.52 4.94
CA PRO A 95 -14.15 5.61 6.26
C PRO A 95 -13.21 5.46 7.46
N SER A 96 -12.14 4.65 7.35
CA SER A 96 -11.22 4.47 8.49
C SER A 96 -10.38 5.72 8.79
N THR A 97 -10.34 6.72 7.90
CA THR A 97 -9.72 8.02 8.16
C THR A 97 -10.38 8.72 9.36
N LEU A 98 -11.69 8.51 9.55
CA LEU A 98 -12.45 9.07 10.68
C LEU A 98 -11.96 8.55 12.05
N LEU A 99 -11.30 7.39 12.10
CA LEU A 99 -10.73 6.87 13.35
C LEU A 99 -9.62 7.79 13.90
N PHE A 100 -8.90 8.47 13.01
CA PHE A 100 -7.83 9.41 13.38
C PHE A 100 -8.39 10.74 13.95
N LEU A 101 -9.70 11.00 13.81
CA LEU A 101 -10.36 12.13 14.50
C LEU A 101 -10.52 11.86 15.99
N VAL A 102 -10.72 10.61 16.39
CA VAL A 102 -11.15 10.23 17.74
C VAL A 102 -10.03 9.60 18.53
N PHE A 103 -9.23 8.73 17.88
CA PHE A 103 -8.21 7.92 18.55
C PHE A 103 -6.81 8.47 18.32
N HIS A 104 -5.91 8.17 19.26
CA HIS A 104 -4.47 8.35 19.08
C HIS A 104 -3.99 7.66 17.76
N PRO A 105 -3.06 8.25 16.99
CA PRO A 105 -2.68 7.75 15.66
C PRO A 105 -2.29 6.26 15.65
N ALA A 106 -1.52 5.79 16.65
CA ALA A 106 -1.16 4.37 16.77
C ALA A 106 -2.40 3.47 16.97
N THR A 107 -3.33 3.91 17.83
CA THR A 107 -4.57 3.17 18.10
C THR A 107 -5.49 3.15 16.87
N ALA A 108 -5.63 4.28 16.18
CA ALA A 108 -6.39 4.38 14.94
C ALA A 108 -5.81 3.46 13.84
N LEU A 109 -4.48 3.42 13.71
CA LEU A 109 -3.78 2.49 12.82
C LEU A 109 -4.11 1.04 13.19
N ASN A 110 -3.91 0.64 14.46
CA ASN A 110 -4.15 -0.73 14.92
C ASN A 110 -5.60 -1.18 14.69
N ILE A 111 -6.58 -0.32 15.01
CA ILE A 111 -8.01 -0.59 14.77
C ILE A 111 -8.27 -0.76 13.26
N THR A 112 -7.72 0.13 12.44
CA THR A 112 -7.86 0.04 10.97
C THR A 112 -7.34 -1.29 10.45
N LEU A 113 -6.14 -1.71 10.86
CA LEU A 113 -5.54 -2.97 10.43
C LEU A 113 -6.40 -4.17 10.84
N VAL A 114 -6.85 -4.21 12.10
CA VAL A 114 -7.71 -5.31 12.62
C VAL A 114 -9.06 -5.37 11.88
N LEU A 115 -9.72 -4.23 11.67
CA LEU A 115 -11.00 -4.19 10.94
C LEU A 115 -10.87 -4.73 9.52
N HIS A 116 -9.77 -4.41 8.81
CA HIS A 116 -9.55 -4.90 7.45
C HIS A 116 -9.18 -6.40 7.41
N LEU A 117 -8.49 -6.91 8.43
CA LEU A 117 -8.27 -8.35 8.57
C LEU A 117 -9.59 -9.11 8.78
N ILE A 118 -10.48 -8.58 9.62
CA ILE A 118 -11.83 -9.14 9.83
C ILE A 118 -12.62 -9.10 8.51
N LEU A 119 -12.61 -7.96 7.81
CA LEU A 119 -13.27 -7.79 6.52
C LEU A 119 -12.77 -8.80 5.48
N THR A 120 -11.45 -8.99 5.42
CA THR A 120 -10.74 -9.95 4.56
C THR A 120 -11.19 -11.39 4.85
N PHE A 121 -11.23 -11.77 6.12
CA PHE A 121 -11.61 -13.12 6.57
C PHE A 121 -13.08 -13.43 6.26
N ILE A 122 -13.99 -12.53 6.65
CA ILE A 122 -15.43 -12.69 6.43
C ILE A 122 -15.75 -12.73 4.93
N GLY A 123 -15.15 -11.84 4.14
CA GLY A 123 -15.37 -11.78 2.69
C GLY A 123 -14.99 -13.10 2.00
N MET A 124 -13.82 -13.66 2.33
CA MET A 124 -13.36 -14.92 1.75
C MET A 124 -14.24 -16.09 2.20
N TYR A 125 -14.65 -16.14 3.47
CA TYR A 125 -15.56 -17.15 3.95
C TYR A 125 -16.90 -17.13 3.20
N ILE A 126 -17.55 -15.96 3.06
CA ILE A 126 -18.81 -15.80 2.35
C ILE A 126 -18.67 -16.19 0.88
N PHE A 127 -17.60 -15.75 0.22
CA PHE A 127 -17.31 -16.08 -1.16
C PHE A 127 -17.18 -17.61 -1.38
N LEU A 128 -16.39 -18.29 -0.55
CA LEU A 128 -16.22 -19.74 -0.64
C LEU A 128 -17.53 -20.49 -0.35
N ARG A 129 -18.31 -20.04 0.64
CA ARG A 129 -19.66 -20.60 0.92
C ARG A 129 -20.59 -20.44 -0.28
N PHE A 130 -20.53 -19.30 -0.97
CA PHE A 130 -21.36 -19.04 -2.15
C PHE A 130 -21.05 -20.01 -3.31
N ILE A 131 -19.79 -20.34 -3.54
CA ILE A 131 -19.36 -21.33 -4.54
C ILE A 131 -19.51 -22.78 -4.06
N LYS A 132 -20.30 -22.99 -3.01
CA LYS A 132 -20.72 -24.28 -2.44
C LYS A 132 -19.58 -25.10 -1.78
N VAL A 133 -18.55 -24.45 -1.26
CA VAL A 133 -17.56 -25.09 -0.39
C VAL A 133 -18.16 -25.32 1.01
N SER A 134 -17.83 -26.41 1.67
CA SER A 134 -18.34 -26.72 3.02
C SER A 134 -17.95 -25.67 4.06
N HIS A 135 -18.64 -25.64 5.21
CA HIS A 135 -18.33 -24.70 6.29
C HIS A 135 -16.87 -24.82 6.75
N PHE A 136 -16.41 -26.04 6.99
CA PHE A 136 -15.05 -26.30 7.48
C PHE A 136 -13.96 -25.89 6.47
N SER A 137 -14.11 -26.30 5.20
CA SER A 137 -13.16 -25.94 4.15
C SER A 137 -13.15 -24.44 3.85
N SER A 138 -14.31 -23.77 4.01
CA SER A 138 -14.42 -22.31 3.88
C SER A 138 -13.72 -21.58 5.03
N LEU A 139 -13.75 -22.09 6.27
CA LEU A 139 -12.98 -21.54 7.39
C LEU A 139 -11.48 -21.61 7.13
N ILE A 140 -10.99 -22.75 6.65
CA ILE A 140 -9.57 -22.92 6.30
C ILE A 140 -9.19 -21.98 5.15
N GLY A 141 -10.01 -21.87 4.11
CA GLY A 141 -9.76 -20.93 3.01
C GLY A 141 -9.72 -19.48 3.45
N ALA A 142 -10.60 -19.09 4.37
CA ALA A 142 -10.61 -17.75 4.95
C ALA A 142 -9.35 -17.46 5.79
N LEU A 143 -8.86 -18.45 6.56
CA LEU A 143 -7.59 -18.36 7.28
C LEU A 143 -6.40 -18.25 6.33
N LEU A 144 -6.36 -19.11 5.30
CA LEU A 144 -5.30 -19.08 4.28
C LEU A 144 -5.23 -17.72 3.59
N TRP A 145 -6.37 -17.04 3.38
CA TRP A 145 -6.40 -15.71 2.80
C TRP A 145 -5.98 -14.64 3.81
N MET A 146 -6.62 -14.53 4.96
CA MET A 146 -6.35 -13.50 5.98
C MET A 146 -4.90 -13.53 6.48
N LEU A 147 -4.31 -14.72 6.65
CA LEU A 147 -2.94 -14.90 7.11
C LEU A 147 -1.94 -15.12 5.97
N SER A 148 -2.37 -15.01 4.68
CA SER A 148 -1.47 -15.13 3.53
C SER A 148 -0.37 -14.08 3.57
N THR A 149 0.76 -14.39 2.93
CA THR A 149 1.85 -13.44 2.77
C THR A 149 1.45 -12.20 1.97
N GLN A 150 0.45 -12.31 1.07
CA GLN A 150 -0.10 -11.17 0.32
C GLN A 150 -0.84 -10.19 1.23
N VAL A 151 -1.71 -10.68 2.10
CA VAL A 151 -2.42 -9.84 3.08
C VAL A 151 -1.45 -9.35 4.15
N ALA A 152 -0.56 -10.19 4.66
CA ALA A 152 0.46 -9.80 5.62
C ALA A 152 1.39 -8.70 5.06
N GLY A 153 1.83 -8.86 3.82
CA GLY A 153 2.63 -7.86 3.11
C GLY A 153 1.91 -6.54 2.90
N SER A 154 0.58 -6.55 2.81
CA SER A 154 -0.21 -5.33 2.66
C SER A 154 -0.33 -4.49 3.94
N LEU A 155 0.00 -5.05 5.11
CA LEU A 155 -0.11 -4.33 6.39
C LEU A 155 0.93 -3.23 6.58
N HIS A 156 1.99 -3.17 5.76
CA HIS A 156 3.02 -2.14 5.82
C HIS A 156 2.57 -0.79 5.22
N ASN A 157 1.45 -0.78 4.49
CA ASN A 157 0.87 0.40 3.87
C ASN A 157 -0.65 0.34 3.98
N LEU A 158 -1.25 1.36 4.63
CA LEU A 158 -2.70 1.42 4.87
C LEU A 158 -3.51 1.33 3.57
N SER A 159 -3.07 1.97 2.49
CA SER A 159 -3.81 1.94 1.23
C SER A 159 -3.86 0.55 0.62
N THR A 160 -2.81 -0.25 0.78
CA THR A 160 -2.78 -1.62 0.26
C THR A 160 -3.70 -2.55 1.03
N ILE A 161 -3.72 -2.50 2.38
CA ILE A 161 -4.62 -3.34 3.18
C ILE A 161 -6.09 -2.91 3.03
N GLN A 162 -6.37 -1.61 2.97
CA GLN A 162 -7.71 -1.07 2.71
C GLN A 162 -8.25 -1.56 1.35
N SER A 163 -7.40 -1.67 0.35
CA SER A 163 -7.78 -2.10 -0.98
C SER A 163 -7.87 -3.63 -1.11
N ILE A 164 -6.88 -4.39 -0.62
CA ILE A 164 -6.85 -5.86 -0.76
C ILE A 164 -8.00 -6.56 -0.03
N ALA A 165 -8.51 -5.96 1.04
CA ALA A 165 -9.61 -6.52 1.83
C ALA A 165 -10.93 -6.68 1.04
N TRP A 166 -11.12 -5.89 -0.02
CA TRP A 166 -12.34 -5.92 -0.84
C TRP A 166 -12.32 -7.00 -1.93
N PHE A 167 -11.18 -7.61 -2.25
CA PHE A 167 -11.10 -8.62 -3.31
C PHE A 167 -12.14 -9.75 -3.20
N PRO A 168 -12.29 -10.43 -2.06
CA PRO A 168 -13.28 -11.50 -1.95
C PRO A 168 -14.71 -11.00 -2.08
N TRP A 169 -15.01 -9.80 -1.60
CA TRP A 169 -16.34 -9.18 -1.67
C TRP A 169 -16.73 -8.84 -3.11
N ILE A 170 -15.82 -8.20 -3.86
CA ILE A 170 -16.00 -7.86 -5.26
C ILE A 170 -16.17 -9.12 -6.09
N THR A 171 -15.32 -10.14 -5.86
CA THR A 171 -15.42 -11.42 -6.54
C THR A 171 -16.74 -12.13 -6.25
N TRP A 172 -17.16 -12.12 -4.98
CA TRP A 172 -18.45 -12.71 -4.55
C TRP A 172 -19.66 -12.04 -5.22
N VAL A 173 -19.72 -10.72 -5.20
CA VAL A 173 -20.85 -9.98 -5.78
C VAL A 173 -20.80 -10.02 -7.31
N GLY A 174 -19.60 -10.05 -7.90
CA GLY A 174 -19.40 -10.22 -9.34
C GLY A 174 -20.06 -11.48 -9.91
N LEU A 175 -20.14 -12.57 -9.12
CA LEU A 175 -20.89 -13.78 -9.50
C LEU A 175 -22.41 -13.56 -9.56
N GLN A 176 -22.91 -12.43 -9.05
CA GLN A 176 -24.32 -12.18 -8.81
C GLN A 176 -24.88 -11.01 -9.65
N VAL A 177 -24.06 -10.29 -10.40
CA VAL A 177 -24.50 -9.09 -11.15
C VAL A 177 -25.64 -9.36 -12.14
N ALA A 178 -25.77 -10.58 -12.62
CA ALA A 178 -26.86 -11.00 -13.49
C ALA A 178 -28.20 -11.20 -12.76
N TYR A 179 -28.21 -11.27 -11.42
CA TYR A 179 -29.40 -11.52 -10.63
C TYR A 179 -30.19 -10.24 -10.27
N GLY A 180 -29.72 -9.04 -10.64
CA GLY A 180 -30.46 -7.81 -10.49
C GLY A 180 -29.65 -6.59 -10.08
N TRP A 181 -30.34 -5.45 -10.06
CA TRP A 181 -29.74 -4.13 -9.82
C TRP A 181 -29.07 -3.99 -8.44
N ARG A 182 -29.62 -4.65 -7.42
CA ARG A 182 -29.02 -4.63 -6.07
C ARG A 182 -27.57 -5.15 -6.07
N TYR A 183 -27.27 -6.17 -6.88
CA TYR A 183 -25.93 -6.74 -6.97
C TYR A 183 -25.00 -5.86 -7.82
N LYS A 184 -25.53 -5.22 -8.89
CA LYS A 184 -24.79 -4.26 -9.68
C LYS A 184 -24.36 -3.06 -8.83
N LEU A 185 -25.32 -2.52 -8.04
CA LEU A 185 -25.03 -1.43 -7.12
C LEU A 185 -24.06 -1.85 -6.01
N SER A 186 -24.21 -3.04 -5.42
CA SER A 186 -23.27 -3.55 -4.41
C SER A 186 -21.87 -3.73 -4.99
N PHE A 187 -21.74 -4.22 -6.24
CA PHE A 187 -20.47 -4.33 -6.94
C PHE A 187 -19.82 -2.96 -7.11
N ALA A 188 -20.57 -1.99 -7.61
CA ALA A 188 -20.09 -0.63 -7.80
C ALA A 188 -19.65 0.04 -6.49
N LEU A 189 -20.42 -0.15 -5.40
CA LEU A 189 -20.07 0.35 -4.07
C LEU A 189 -18.80 -0.32 -3.51
N PHE A 190 -18.61 -1.62 -3.66
CA PHE A 190 -17.41 -2.30 -3.20
C PHE A 190 -16.18 -1.90 -3.99
N VAL A 191 -16.32 -1.68 -5.31
CA VAL A 191 -15.23 -1.15 -6.15
C VAL A 191 -14.91 0.28 -5.77
N LEU A 192 -15.91 1.13 -5.51
CA LEU A 192 -15.70 2.48 -4.98
C LEU A 192 -14.93 2.43 -3.64
N MET A 193 -15.35 1.60 -2.68
CA MET A 193 -14.65 1.45 -1.40
C MET A 193 -13.20 0.99 -1.62
N GLN A 194 -12.97 0.05 -2.53
CA GLN A 194 -11.63 -0.42 -2.87
C GLN A 194 -10.78 0.69 -3.49
N PHE A 195 -11.36 1.52 -4.37
CA PHE A 195 -10.66 2.63 -5.00
C PHE A 195 -10.31 3.71 -3.97
N LEU A 196 -11.26 4.12 -3.14
CA LEU A 196 -11.05 5.04 -2.03
C LEU A 196 -10.01 4.52 -1.02
N GLY A 197 -9.85 3.20 -0.92
CA GLY A 197 -8.78 2.55 -0.16
C GLY A 197 -7.37 2.93 -0.62
N GLY A 198 -7.22 3.46 -1.84
CA GLY A 198 -6.00 4.14 -2.28
C GLY A 198 -5.03 3.32 -3.11
N TYR A 199 -5.40 2.14 -3.63
CA TYR A 199 -4.52 1.32 -4.44
C TYR A 199 -5.18 0.89 -5.77
N PRO A 200 -5.14 1.75 -6.82
CA PRO A 200 -5.86 1.54 -8.10
C PRO A 200 -5.51 0.24 -8.82
N GLN A 201 -4.28 -0.24 -8.72
CA GLN A 201 -3.86 -1.50 -9.35
C GLN A 201 -4.62 -2.72 -8.78
N HIS A 202 -4.94 -2.72 -7.48
CA HIS A 202 -5.78 -3.74 -6.88
C HIS A 202 -7.22 -3.71 -7.44
N VAL A 203 -7.76 -2.53 -7.73
CA VAL A 203 -9.09 -2.37 -8.33
C VAL A 203 -9.14 -3.09 -9.69
N LEU A 204 -8.15 -2.85 -10.54
CA LEU A 204 -8.05 -3.52 -11.83
C LEU A 204 -8.02 -5.05 -11.67
N TYR A 205 -7.17 -5.57 -10.79
CA TYR A 205 -7.04 -7.02 -10.59
C TYR A 205 -8.30 -7.65 -10.00
N SER A 206 -9.01 -6.96 -9.10
CA SER A 206 -10.25 -7.47 -8.52
C SER A 206 -11.40 -7.52 -9.53
N ILE A 207 -11.52 -6.51 -10.39
CA ILE A 207 -12.51 -6.50 -11.49
C ILE A 207 -12.21 -7.64 -12.49
N VAL A 208 -10.95 -7.79 -12.91
CA VAL A 208 -10.53 -8.88 -13.80
C VAL A 208 -10.87 -10.24 -13.19
N LEU A 209 -10.53 -10.45 -11.91
CA LEU A 209 -10.85 -11.70 -11.22
C LEU A 209 -12.37 -11.94 -11.13
N ALA A 210 -13.16 -10.90 -10.82
CA ALA A 210 -14.62 -11.00 -10.73
C ALA A 210 -15.25 -11.35 -12.08
N VAL A 211 -14.83 -10.71 -13.17
CA VAL A 211 -15.31 -11.00 -14.54
C VAL A 211 -14.96 -12.44 -14.91
N ILE A 212 -13.71 -12.85 -14.75
CA ILE A 212 -13.25 -14.21 -15.10
C ILE A 212 -13.97 -15.27 -14.25
N THR A 213 -14.11 -15.07 -12.95
CA THR A 213 -14.80 -16.03 -12.07
C THR A 213 -16.30 -16.09 -12.38
N SER A 214 -16.95 -14.96 -12.71
CA SER A 214 -18.35 -14.95 -13.12
C SER A 214 -18.57 -15.74 -14.41
N PHE A 215 -17.60 -15.68 -15.32
CA PHE A 215 -17.62 -16.50 -16.54
C PHE A 215 -17.45 -18.00 -16.23
N ILE A 216 -16.47 -18.37 -15.38
CA ILE A 216 -16.18 -19.77 -15.01
C ILE A 216 -17.33 -20.42 -14.24
N PHE A 217 -18.00 -19.68 -13.36
CA PHE A 217 -19.06 -20.21 -12.49
C PHE A 217 -20.48 -20.08 -13.07
N ASN A 218 -20.63 -19.51 -14.26
CA ASN A 218 -21.91 -19.46 -14.97
C ASN A 218 -22.20 -20.83 -15.63
N ASP A 219 -23.04 -21.65 -14.97
CA ASP A 219 -23.38 -23.01 -15.45
C ASP A 219 -24.09 -23.03 -16.81
N HIS A 220 -24.82 -21.97 -17.16
CA HIS A 220 -25.49 -21.86 -18.46
C HIS A 220 -24.51 -21.65 -19.62
N PHE A 221 -23.32 -21.14 -19.35
CA PHE A 221 -22.29 -20.89 -20.34
C PHE A 221 -21.49 -22.13 -20.70
N PHE A 222 -21.14 -22.95 -19.68
CA PHE A 222 -20.27 -24.12 -19.85
C PHE A 222 -20.95 -25.33 -20.48
N VAL A 223 -22.27 -25.44 -20.32
CA VAL A 223 -23.02 -26.60 -20.81
C VAL A 223 -23.46 -26.46 -22.27
N ARG A 224 -23.60 -25.22 -22.76
CA ARG A 224 -24.11 -24.92 -24.11
C ARG A 224 -23.28 -23.87 -24.87
N PHE A 225 -22.01 -24.12 -25.07
CA PHE A 225 -21.20 -23.38 -26.03
C PHE A 225 -21.67 -23.68 -27.50
N ASN A 226 -22.73 -24.47 -27.64
CA ASN A 226 -23.28 -24.85 -28.94
C ASN A 226 -24.62 -24.11 -29.17
N LYS A 227 -24.59 -23.14 -30.09
CA LYS A 227 -25.72 -22.58 -30.86
C LYS A 227 -26.62 -21.46 -30.33
N ASN A 228 -26.57 -20.98 -29.10
CA ASN A 228 -27.37 -19.78 -28.73
C ASN A 228 -26.55 -18.67 -28.08
N ASN A 229 -26.18 -17.64 -28.85
CA ASN A 229 -25.49 -16.43 -28.43
C ASN A 229 -26.26 -15.58 -27.37
N LYS A 230 -27.54 -15.88 -27.12
CA LYS A 230 -28.38 -15.08 -26.20
C LYS A 230 -27.87 -15.03 -24.75
N ASN A 231 -27.42 -16.16 -24.23
CA ASN A 231 -26.92 -16.18 -22.83
C ASN A 231 -25.62 -15.38 -22.64
N PHE A 232 -24.73 -15.38 -23.67
CA PHE A 232 -23.54 -14.56 -23.66
C PHE A 232 -23.91 -13.07 -23.74
N GLN A 233 -24.82 -12.71 -24.60
CA GLN A 233 -25.29 -11.34 -24.76
C GLN A 233 -25.90 -10.82 -23.46
N ILE A 234 -26.73 -11.64 -22.76
CA ILE A 234 -27.29 -11.28 -21.45
C ILE A 234 -26.20 -11.09 -20.41
N TRP A 235 -25.23 -12.00 -20.31
CA TRP A 235 -24.09 -11.87 -19.40
C TRP A 235 -23.28 -10.61 -19.71
N LEU A 236 -22.92 -10.38 -20.97
CA LEU A 236 -22.16 -9.22 -21.42
C LEU A 236 -22.93 -7.92 -21.12
N TRP A 237 -24.24 -7.89 -21.42
CA TRP A 237 -25.09 -6.73 -21.14
C TRP A 237 -25.14 -6.38 -19.64
N ASN A 238 -25.27 -7.40 -18.78
CA ASN A 238 -25.22 -7.17 -17.33
C ASN A 238 -23.86 -6.60 -16.88
N TRP A 239 -22.74 -7.06 -17.47
CA TRP A 239 -21.43 -6.53 -17.18
C TRP A 239 -21.24 -5.11 -17.73
N ILE A 240 -21.78 -4.78 -18.90
CA ILE A 240 -21.77 -3.41 -19.43
C ILE A 240 -22.51 -2.46 -18.49
N GLN A 241 -23.72 -2.82 -18.05
CA GLN A 241 -24.47 -2.02 -17.09
C GLN A 241 -23.73 -1.87 -15.75
N THR A 242 -23.13 -2.96 -15.26
CA THR A 242 -22.35 -2.96 -14.03
C THR A 242 -21.10 -2.07 -14.17
N ALA A 243 -20.41 -2.15 -15.29
CA ALA A 243 -19.24 -1.32 -15.58
C ALA A 243 -19.61 0.16 -15.66
N ALA A 244 -20.67 0.51 -16.40
CA ALA A 244 -21.18 1.89 -16.50
C ALA A 244 -21.51 2.45 -15.11
N LEU A 245 -22.26 1.70 -14.31
CA LEU A 245 -22.62 2.11 -12.93
C LEU A 245 -21.37 2.23 -12.05
N THR A 246 -20.40 1.31 -12.18
CA THR A 246 -19.16 1.32 -11.37
C THR A 246 -18.30 2.52 -11.71
N VAL A 247 -18.06 2.78 -12.99
CA VAL A 247 -17.26 3.92 -13.47
C VAL A 247 -17.91 5.22 -13.02
N SER A 248 -19.25 5.38 -13.22
CA SER A 248 -19.94 6.59 -12.82
C SER A 248 -19.98 6.77 -11.30
N LEU A 249 -20.25 5.71 -10.53
CA LEU A 249 -20.31 5.82 -9.06
C LEU A 249 -18.94 6.10 -8.44
N SER A 250 -17.86 5.65 -9.07
CA SER A 250 -16.50 5.88 -8.59
C SER A 250 -15.88 7.19 -9.10
N ALA A 251 -16.62 8.03 -9.84
CA ALA A 251 -16.12 9.25 -10.48
C ALA A 251 -15.51 10.24 -9.46
N VAL A 252 -16.09 10.34 -8.27
CA VAL A 252 -15.58 11.16 -7.16
C VAL A 252 -14.14 10.86 -6.78
N ALA A 253 -13.69 9.63 -7.02
CA ALA A 253 -12.34 9.18 -6.68
C ALA A 253 -11.41 9.16 -7.91
N TRP A 254 -11.84 8.60 -9.05
CA TRP A 254 -10.92 8.41 -10.16
C TRP A 254 -10.74 9.66 -11.03
N LEU A 255 -11.69 10.60 -11.10
CA LEU A 255 -11.53 11.81 -11.90
C LEU A 255 -10.39 12.71 -11.38
N PRO A 256 -10.37 13.12 -10.08
CA PRO A 256 -9.25 13.92 -9.57
C PRO A 256 -7.94 13.12 -9.56
N PHE A 257 -7.99 11.81 -9.29
CA PHE A 257 -6.80 10.93 -9.38
C PHE A 257 -6.23 10.91 -10.81
N LEU A 258 -7.07 10.81 -11.84
CA LEU A 258 -6.63 10.78 -13.24
C LEU A 258 -5.97 12.09 -13.65
N GLU A 259 -6.50 13.23 -13.21
CA GLU A 259 -5.89 14.54 -13.42
C GLU A 259 -4.46 14.59 -12.87
N LEU A 260 -4.26 14.20 -11.60
CA LEU A 260 -2.92 14.16 -11.01
C LEU A 260 -2.02 13.11 -11.69
N LEU A 261 -2.55 11.93 -12.02
CA LEU A 261 -1.80 10.87 -12.69
C LEU A 261 -1.25 11.32 -14.03
N LEU A 262 -2.08 11.95 -14.87
CA LEU A 262 -1.69 12.43 -16.20
C LEU A 262 -0.60 13.51 -16.13
N ASN A 263 -0.60 14.31 -15.07
CA ASN A 263 0.36 15.37 -14.80
C ASN A 263 1.51 14.94 -13.87
N SER A 264 1.75 13.64 -13.73
CA SER A 264 2.80 13.10 -12.85
C SER A 264 3.93 12.42 -13.63
N THR A 265 5.10 12.31 -12.99
CA THR A 265 6.27 11.57 -13.50
C THR A 265 5.94 10.11 -13.83
N ARG A 266 4.83 9.60 -13.30
CA ARG A 266 4.36 8.23 -13.55
C ARG A 266 4.06 7.96 -15.02
N MET A 267 3.62 8.97 -15.76
CA MET A 267 3.36 8.86 -17.20
C MET A 267 4.64 8.79 -18.05
N GLN A 268 5.77 9.23 -17.50
CA GLN A 268 7.08 9.23 -18.17
C GLN A 268 7.93 8.02 -17.84
N GLN A 269 7.41 7.03 -17.11
CA GLN A 269 8.18 5.86 -16.72
C GLN A 269 8.76 5.10 -17.91
N THR A 270 10.04 4.73 -17.78
CA THR A 270 10.66 3.76 -18.69
C THR A 270 10.06 2.37 -18.49
N LEU A 271 10.25 1.47 -19.46
CA LEU A 271 9.79 0.09 -19.35
C LEU A 271 10.41 -0.63 -18.15
N ASP A 272 11.68 -0.32 -17.84
CA ASP A 272 12.39 -0.91 -16.69
C ASP A 272 11.81 -0.42 -15.37
N GLN A 273 11.52 0.88 -15.24
CA GLN A 273 10.86 1.44 -14.06
C GLN A 273 9.46 0.86 -13.85
N ALA A 274 8.69 0.66 -14.91
CA ALA A 274 7.36 0.04 -14.86
C ALA A 274 7.42 -1.46 -14.47
N SER A 275 8.54 -2.11 -14.68
CA SER A 275 8.76 -3.53 -14.39
C SER A 275 9.45 -3.79 -13.05
N VAL A 276 9.70 -2.74 -12.27
CA VAL A 276 10.24 -2.87 -10.91
C VAL A 276 9.36 -3.80 -10.09
N GLY A 277 9.98 -4.70 -9.31
CA GLY A 277 9.26 -5.69 -8.51
C GLY A 277 8.69 -6.86 -9.32
N SER A 278 9.24 -7.15 -10.51
CA SER A 278 9.00 -8.42 -11.22
C SER A 278 9.42 -9.60 -10.36
N LEU A 279 8.64 -10.68 -10.39
CA LEU A 279 8.93 -11.90 -9.65
C LEU A 279 10.12 -12.65 -10.30
N ASN A 280 11.27 -12.64 -9.65
CA ASN A 280 12.36 -13.53 -10.08
C ASN A 280 11.93 -14.98 -9.89
N PRO A 281 12.05 -15.88 -10.91
CA PRO A 281 11.61 -17.27 -10.83
C PRO A 281 12.16 -18.03 -9.63
N ILE A 282 13.40 -17.76 -9.21
CA ILE A 282 14.02 -18.41 -8.05
C ILE A 282 13.28 -18.09 -6.73
N MET A 283 12.52 -16.99 -6.68
CA MET A 283 11.70 -16.60 -5.52
C MET A 283 10.57 -17.60 -5.25
N LEU A 284 10.21 -18.45 -6.20
CA LEU A 284 9.23 -19.52 -6.00
C LEU A 284 9.65 -20.49 -4.90
N VAL A 285 10.93 -20.58 -4.55
CA VAL A 285 11.39 -21.36 -3.39
C VAL A 285 10.74 -20.89 -2.09
N LYS A 286 10.37 -19.62 -2.00
CA LYS A 286 9.66 -19.08 -0.83
C LYS A 286 8.24 -19.63 -0.65
N MET A 287 7.67 -20.29 -1.66
CA MET A 287 6.43 -21.06 -1.48
C MET A 287 6.59 -22.22 -0.48
N ILE A 288 7.82 -22.71 -0.33
CA ILE A 288 8.17 -23.86 0.53
C ILE A 288 8.90 -23.37 1.78
N ILE A 289 9.88 -22.46 1.63
CA ILE A 289 10.70 -21.93 2.73
C ILE A 289 10.55 -20.42 2.77
N PRO A 290 9.67 -19.86 3.63
CA PRO A 290 9.29 -18.44 3.58
C PRO A 290 10.46 -17.47 3.78
N TYR A 291 11.44 -17.81 4.59
CA TYR A 291 12.61 -16.97 4.89
C TYR A 291 13.91 -17.43 4.20
N PHE A 292 13.80 -18.08 3.04
CA PHE A 292 14.99 -18.60 2.35
C PHE A 292 15.99 -17.49 1.99
N PHE A 293 15.54 -16.37 1.42
CA PHE A 293 16.44 -15.30 0.96
C PHE A 293 16.63 -14.15 1.94
N ASP A 294 15.67 -13.95 2.85
CA ASP A 294 15.69 -12.81 3.76
C ASP A 294 14.81 -13.05 4.98
N LYS A 295 15.16 -12.38 6.06
CA LYS A 295 14.32 -12.19 7.23
C LYS A 295 14.57 -10.78 7.74
N GLN A 296 13.69 -9.86 7.41
CA GLN A 296 13.88 -8.44 7.67
C GLN A 296 14.23 -8.13 9.13
N ILE A 297 13.53 -8.76 10.09
CA ILE A 297 13.81 -8.57 11.53
C ILE A 297 15.18 -9.14 11.95
N ALA A 298 15.66 -10.18 11.28
CA ALA A 298 16.97 -10.77 11.57
C ALA A 298 18.14 -10.07 10.85
N GLY A 299 17.84 -9.07 10.01
CA GLY A 299 18.84 -8.23 9.37
C GLY A 299 19.68 -8.93 8.31
N TYR A 300 19.18 -10.03 7.72
CA TYR A 300 19.90 -10.64 6.60
C TYR A 300 19.06 -10.64 5.32
N LYS A 301 19.76 -10.44 4.19
CA LYS A 301 19.24 -10.52 2.83
C LYS A 301 20.35 -11.03 1.93
N TRP A 302 20.11 -12.12 1.21
CA TRP A 302 21.10 -12.71 0.32
C TRP A 302 20.56 -13.12 -1.06
N GLY A 303 19.30 -12.88 -1.30
CA GLY A 303 18.61 -13.23 -2.54
C GLY A 303 18.63 -12.13 -3.59
N PRO A 304 17.90 -12.34 -4.69
CA PRO A 304 17.76 -11.37 -5.77
C PRO A 304 17.32 -10.00 -5.28
N ALA A 305 17.58 -8.97 -6.09
CA ALA A 305 17.01 -7.65 -5.85
C ALA A 305 15.48 -7.76 -5.63
N TRP A 306 14.94 -6.97 -4.71
CA TRP A 306 13.51 -7.00 -4.32
C TRP A 306 13.03 -8.26 -3.57
N SER A 307 13.91 -9.19 -3.22
CA SER A 307 13.52 -10.39 -2.46
C SER A 307 12.82 -10.09 -1.14
N GLY A 308 13.19 -9.00 -0.48
CA GLY A 308 12.59 -8.54 0.78
C GLY A 308 11.27 -7.80 0.63
N GLN A 309 10.84 -7.48 -0.59
CA GLN A 309 9.59 -6.75 -0.78
C GLN A 309 8.39 -7.62 -0.41
N PRO A 310 7.44 -7.10 0.40
CA PRO A 310 6.27 -7.84 0.84
C PRO A 310 5.42 -8.39 -0.30
N ASN A 311 5.38 -7.67 -1.43
CA ASN A 311 4.56 -8.03 -2.61
C ASN A 311 5.07 -9.25 -3.37
N VAL A 312 6.33 -9.63 -3.16
CA VAL A 312 6.98 -10.78 -3.83
C VAL A 312 6.90 -12.03 -2.98
N LEU A 313 6.38 -11.92 -1.75
CA LEU A 313 6.23 -13.07 -0.87
C LEU A 313 5.02 -13.90 -1.28
N PHE A 314 5.24 -15.21 -1.38
CA PHE A 314 4.26 -16.16 -1.88
C PHE A 314 4.39 -17.49 -1.16
N TYR A 315 3.81 -17.60 0.03
CA TYR A 315 3.85 -18.81 0.84
C TYR A 315 2.44 -19.40 1.04
N PHE A 316 2.33 -20.69 0.75
CA PHE A 316 1.13 -21.49 1.04
C PHE A 316 1.53 -22.66 1.91
N THR A 317 1.35 -22.71 3.13
CA THR A 317 1.70 -23.83 4.01
C THR A 317 2.03 -25.14 3.25
N TRP A 318 2.90 -25.97 3.73
CA TRP A 318 3.18 -27.25 3.06
C TRP A 318 1.92 -28.10 2.89
N PHE A 319 0.95 -27.95 3.81
CA PHE A 319 -0.35 -28.58 3.68
C PHE A 319 -1.13 -28.04 2.46
N GLY A 320 -1.11 -26.75 2.21
CA GLY A 320 -1.71 -26.13 1.03
C GLY A 320 -1.07 -26.62 -0.27
N VAL A 321 0.27 -26.70 -0.31
CA VAL A 321 1.02 -27.26 -1.45
C VAL A 321 0.62 -28.72 -1.70
N LEU A 322 0.49 -29.53 -0.64
CA LEU A 322 -0.01 -30.90 -0.77
C LEU A 322 -1.41 -30.94 -1.37
N MET A 323 -2.33 -30.08 -0.93
CA MET A 323 -3.70 -30.02 -1.48
C MET A 323 -3.69 -29.62 -2.97
N LEU A 324 -2.79 -28.76 -3.40
CA LEU A 324 -2.59 -28.42 -4.82
C LEU A 324 -2.07 -29.61 -5.61
N LEU A 325 -1.10 -30.35 -5.08
CA LEU A 325 -0.62 -31.60 -5.69
C LEU A 325 -1.73 -32.64 -5.82
N VAL A 326 -2.55 -32.81 -4.77
CA VAL A 326 -3.74 -33.67 -4.81
C VAL A 326 -4.73 -33.20 -5.89
N THR A 327 -4.91 -31.89 -6.05
CA THR A 327 -5.72 -31.32 -7.14
C THR A 327 -5.18 -31.71 -8.50
N LEU A 328 -3.86 -31.58 -8.73
CA LEU A 328 -3.19 -31.91 -9.99
C LEU A 328 -3.22 -33.42 -10.28
N LEU A 329 -3.05 -34.28 -9.26
CA LEU A 329 -3.16 -35.75 -9.41
C LEU A 329 -4.58 -36.18 -9.77
N LYS A 330 -5.60 -35.59 -9.15
CA LYS A 330 -7.00 -35.79 -9.56
C LYS A 330 -7.25 -35.34 -11.02
N PHE A 331 -6.48 -34.36 -11.49
CA PHE A 331 -6.54 -33.90 -12.88
C PHE A 331 -6.09 -34.94 -13.89
N ARG A 332 -5.09 -35.76 -13.52
CA ARG A 332 -4.59 -36.82 -14.39
C ARG A 332 -5.63 -37.97 -14.61
N ASN A 333 -6.47 -38.23 -13.62
CA ASN A 333 -7.56 -39.19 -13.72
C ASN A 333 -8.81 -38.55 -14.34
N LYS A 334 -8.90 -38.58 -15.69
CA LYS A 334 -9.86 -37.87 -16.56
C LYS A 334 -11.36 -37.92 -16.17
N LYS A 335 -11.79 -38.84 -15.31
CA LYS A 335 -13.23 -39.04 -15.01
C LYS A 335 -13.86 -38.06 -14.04
N ASN A 336 -13.11 -37.35 -13.23
CA ASN A 336 -13.66 -36.63 -12.05
C ASN A 336 -13.34 -35.15 -11.94
N ILE A 337 -12.80 -34.48 -12.98
CA ILE A 337 -12.48 -33.06 -12.86
C ILE A 337 -13.61 -32.23 -13.40
N GLN A 338 -14.17 -31.43 -12.52
CA GLN A 338 -15.04 -30.33 -12.93
C GLN A 338 -14.28 -29.41 -13.87
N LYS A 339 -14.81 -29.16 -15.06
CA LYS A 339 -14.24 -28.25 -16.08
C LYS A 339 -13.81 -26.91 -15.47
N LYS A 340 -14.50 -26.44 -14.42
CA LYS A 340 -14.20 -25.21 -13.68
C LYS A 340 -12.80 -25.20 -13.08
N ASN A 341 -12.32 -26.30 -12.51
CA ASN A 341 -10.97 -26.34 -11.91
C ASN A 341 -9.85 -26.18 -12.95
N LYS A 342 -10.08 -26.64 -14.20
CA LYS A 342 -9.12 -26.40 -15.30
C LYS A 342 -8.90 -24.91 -15.57
N TRP A 343 -10.02 -24.18 -15.67
CA TRP A 343 -9.96 -22.74 -15.93
C TRP A 343 -9.36 -21.98 -14.74
N LEU A 344 -9.66 -22.39 -13.51
CA LEU A 344 -9.03 -21.81 -12.32
C LEU A 344 -7.50 -22.03 -12.32
N ILE A 345 -7.02 -23.21 -12.71
CA ILE A 345 -5.58 -23.48 -12.86
C ILE A 345 -4.98 -22.58 -13.94
N LEU A 346 -5.65 -22.43 -15.11
CA LEU A 346 -5.18 -21.56 -16.18
C LEU A 346 -5.11 -20.08 -15.72
N VAL A 347 -6.08 -19.61 -14.95
CA VAL A 347 -6.07 -18.25 -14.39
C VAL A 347 -4.91 -18.07 -13.40
N ALA A 348 -4.68 -19.05 -12.51
CA ALA A 348 -3.57 -19.02 -11.56
C ALA A 348 -2.22 -19.01 -12.28
N LEU A 349 -2.05 -19.86 -13.32
CA LEU A 349 -0.82 -19.90 -14.12
C LEU A 349 -0.64 -18.61 -14.92
N GLY A 350 -1.70 -18.08 -15.56
CA GLY A 350 -1.63 -16.83 -16.31
C GLY A 350 -1.21 -15.64 -15.45
N SER A 351 -1.80 -15.51 -14.25
CA SER A 351 -1.42 -14.44 -13.32
C SER A 351 -0.01 -14.64 -12.72
N LEU A 352 0.41 -15.88 -12.50
CA LEU A 352 1.79 -16.20 -12.08
C LEU A 352 2.80 -15.86 -13.18
N ILE A 353 2.50 -16.22 -14.43
CA ILE A 353 3.35 -15.89 -15.59
C ILE A 353 3.45 -14.36 -15.73
N PHE A 354 2.32 -13.65 -15.61
CA PHE A 354 2.33 -12.19 -15.65
C PHE A 354 3.19 -11.58 -14.53
N ALA A 355 3.19 -12.20 -13.34
CA ALA A 355 4.01 -11.76 -12.20
C ALA A 355 5.52 -11.79 -12.48
N LEU A 356 5.98 -12.66 -13.39
CA LEU A 356 7.40 -12.74 -13.79
C LEU A 356 7.90 -11.43 -14.42
N GLY A 357 7.01 -10.62 -15.00
CA GLY A 357 7.39 -9.31 -15.54
C GLY A 357 8.59 -9.39 -16.48
N ASN A 358 9.66 -8.65 -16.23
CA ASN A 358 10.88 -8.63 -17.05
C ASN A 358 11.60 -9.97 -17.18
N TYR A 359 11.33 -10.95 -16.32
CA TYR A 359 11.87 -12.30 -16.48
C TYR A 359 11.11 -13.11 -17.56
N LEU A 360 9.98 -12.59 -18.07
CA LEU A 360 9.23 -13.20 -19.15
C LEU A 360 9.69 -12.62 -20.50
N PRO A 361 10.20 -13.43 -21.44
CA PRO A 361 10.51 -12.96 -22.78
C PRO A 361 9.30 -12.30 -23.46
N GLY A 362 9.48 -11.10 -24.00
CA GLY A 362 8.41 -10.35 -24.66
C GLY A 362 7.52 -9.50 -23.74
N PHE A 363 7.77 -9.45 -22.44
CA PHE A 363 6.99 -8.59 -21.52
C PHE A 363 7.08 -7.11 -21.89
N SER A 364 8.27 -6.63 -22.28
CA SER A 364 8.48 -5.26 -22.74
C SER A 364 7.65 -4.95 -24.02
N TRP A 365 7.50 -5.93 -24.91
CA TRP A 365 6.65 -5.80 -26.09
C TRP A 365 5.17 -5.67 -25.69
N LEU A 366 4.71 -6.49 -24.72
CA LEU A 366 3.35 -6.41 -24.19
C LEU A 366 3.06 -5.02 -23.55
N GLN A 367 4.02 -4.44 -22.83
CA GLN A 367 3.92 -3.10 -22.26
C GLN A 367 3.86 -1.99 -23.33
N ARG A 368 4.48 -2.21 -24.50
CA ARG A 368 4.37 -1.26 -25.62
C ARG A 368 2.99 -1.28 -26.27
N ILE A 369 2.38 -2.46 -26.41
CA ILE A 369 1.04 -2.62 -27.00
C ILE A 369 -0.06 -2.17 -26.04
N ILE A 370 0.10 -2.43 -24.74
CA ILE A 370 -0.91 -2.10 -23.72
C ILE A 370 -0.32 -1.03 -22.77
N PRO A 371 -0.48 0.28 -23.09
CA PRO A 371 0.11 1.36 -22.29
C PRO A 371 -0.31 1.35 -20.82
N LEU A 372 -1.51 0.84 -20.51
CA LEU A 372 -2.01 0.69 -19.14
C LEU A 372 -1.06 -0.15 -18.26
N LEU A 373 -0.33 -1.11 -18.83
CA LEU A 373 0.64 -1.94 -18.12
C LEU A 373 1.91 -1.15 -17.74
N ARG A 374 2.16 -0.01 -18.38
CA ARG A 374 3.29 0.88 -18.04
C ARG A 374 2.99 1.77 -16.85
N ILE A 375 1.73 2.11 -16.63
CA ILE A 375 1.30 2.95 -15.50
C ILE A 375 1.44 2.18 -14.18
N GLY A 376 1.14 0.87 -14.21
CA GLY A 376 1.30 -0.01 -13.06
C GLY A 376 2.77 -0.36 -12.80
N ARG A 377 3.16 -0.46 -11.51
CA ARG A 377 4.43 -1.02 -11.07
C ARG A 377 4.18 -2.38 -10.42
N TYR A 378 5.23 -3.11 -10.18
CA TYR A 378 5.19 -4.39 -9.47
C TYR A 378 4.29 -5.43 -10.16
N PRO A 379 4.72 -6.02 -11.31
CA PRO A 379 3.98 -7.13 -11.95
C PRO A 379 3.65 -8.25 -10.96
N SER A 380 4.51 -8.49 -9.95
CA SER A 380 4.28 -9.46 -8.86
C SER A 380 3.01 -9.22 -8.04
N MET A 381 2.41 -8.03 -8.07
CA MET A 381 1.11 -7.77 -7.43
C MET A 381 -0.03 -8.63 -8.01
N SER A 382 0.11 -9.13 -9.25
CA SER A 382 -0.84 -10.09 -9.84
C SER A 382 -0.91 -11.42 -9.07
N LEU A 383 0.08 -11.73 -8.22
CA LEU A 383 0.05 -12.88 -7.32
C LEU A 383 -1.16 -12.89 -6.38
N VAL A 384 -1.81 -11.76 -6.15
CA VAL A 384 -3.07 -11.70 -5.41
C VAL A 384 -4.15 -12.54 -6.09
N ILE A 385 -4.24 -12.51 -7.43
CA ILE A 385 -5.16 -13.36 -8.22
C ILE A 385 -4.76 -14.82 -8.07
N THR A 386 -3.47 -15.13 -8.27
CA THR A 386 -2.94 -16.49 -8.08
C THR A 386 -3.31 -17.02 -6.69
N THR A 387 -3.08 -16.23 -5.63
CA THR A 387 -3.34 -16.62 -4.24
C THR A 387 -4.82 -16.96 -4.00
N ILE A 388 -5.73 -16.08 -4.42
CA ILE A 388 -7.18 -16.32 -4.23
C ILE A 388 -7.63 -17.57 -5.00
N VAL A 389 -7.19 -17.72 -6.24
CA VAL A 389 -7.57 -18.88 -7.06
C VAL A 389 -6.99 -20.19 -6.50
N LEU A 390 -5.76 -20.20 -6.01
CA LEU A 390 -5.19 -21.37 -5.36
C LEU A 390 -5.93 -21.72 -4.07
N ILE A 391 -6.35 -20.73 -3.27
CA ILE A 391 -7.17 -20.96 -2.07
C ILE A 391 -8.52 -21.55 -2.44
N MET A 392 -9.15 -21.10 -3.53
CA MET A 392 -10.38 -21.72 -4.05
C MET A 392 -10.15 -23.21 -4.39
N LEU A 393 -9.06 -23.54 -5.08
CA LEU A 393 -8.71 -24.91 -5.43
C LEU A 393 -8.41 -25.77 -4.19
N ILE A 394 -7.61 -25.26 -3.26
CA ILE A 394 -7.30 -25.94 -1.98
C ILE A 394 -8.57 -26.24 -1.21
N SER A 395 -9.45 -25.24 -1.04
CA SER A 395 -10.69 -25.39 -0.27
C SER A 395 -11.65 -26.39 -0.91
N ARG A 396 -11.78 -26.39 -2.24
CA ARG A 396 -12.60 -27.37 -2.99
C ARG A 396 -12.02 -28.77 -2.93
N THR A 397 -10.69 -28.90 -3.00
CA THR A 397 -10.00 -30.19 -2.90
C THR A 397 -10.12 -30.78 -1.52
N LEU A 398 -9.97 -29.96 -0.49
CA LEU A 398 -10.16 -30.37 0.91
C LEU A 398 -11.58 -30.89 1.15
N ASP A 399 -12.57 -30.27 0.54
CA ASP A 399 -13.98 -30.62 0.64
C ASP A 399 -14.33 -31.96 -0.05
N THR A 400 -13.65 -32.27 -1.16
CA THR A 400 -13.91 -33.44 -2.01
C THR A 400 -12.95 -34.61 -1.77
N SER A 401 -11.95 -34.45 -0.88
CA SER A 401 -10.95 -35.49 -0.58
C SER A 401 -11.26 -36.18 0.74
N VAL A 402 -11.40 -37.51 0.66
CA VAL A 402 -11.48 -38.34 1.86
C VAL A 402 -10.10 -38.97 2.07
N PRO A 403 -9.33 -38.52 3.09
CA PRO A 403 -7.98 -39.02 3.30
C PRO A 403 -8.02 -40.41 3.93
N SER A 404 -7.08 -41.26 3.55
CA SER A 404 -6.87 -42.59 4.15
C SER A 404 -5.51 -42.64 4.84
N TRP A 405 -5.43 -43.19 6.05
CA TRP A 405 -4.17 -43.36 6.77
C TRP A 405 -3.14 -44.16 5.98
N ARG A 406 -3.60 -45.29 5.33
CA ARG A 406 -2.72 -46.11 4.50
C ARG A 406 -2.04 -45.30 3.38
N GLN A 407 -2.74 -44.33 2.83
CA GLN A 407 -2.28 -43.50 1.72
C GLN A 407 -1.28 -42.42 2.16
N TYR A 408 -1.51 -41.79 3.32
CA TYR A 408 -0.75 -40.62 3.77
C TYR A 408 0.26 -40.88 4.90
N LYS A 409 0.26 -42.09 5.52
CA LYS A 409 1.19 -42.40 6.62
C LYS A 409 2.67 -42.20 6.26
N LYS A 410 3.06 -42.50 5.01
CA LYS A 410 4.45 -42.27 4.55
C LYS A 410 4.77 -40.81 4.45
N VAL A 411 3.81 -39.94 4.06
CA VAL A 411 3.99 -38.50 3.96
C VAL A 411 4.12 -37.87 5.34
N VAL A 412 3.29 -38.32 6.31
CA VAL A 412 3.42 -37.89 7.72
C VAL A 412 4.78 -38.27 8.29
N LEU A 413 5.19 -39.53 8.08
CA LEU A 413 6.46 -40.04 8.57
C LEU A 413 7.63 -39.29 7.92
N PHE A 414 7.59 -39.05 6.60
CA PHE A 414 8.59 -38.29 5.88
C PHE A 414 8.74 -36.87 6.46
N GLY A 415 7.65 -36.12 6.67
CA GLY A 415 7.70 -34.79 7.26
C GLY A 415 8.30 -34.80 8.68
N PHE A 416 7.92 -35.80 9.49
CA PHE A 416 8.47 -35.98 10.84
C PHE A 416 9.95 -36.32 10.83
N CYS A 417 10.39 -37.26 9.98
CA CYS A 417 11.81 -37.60 9.82
C CYS A 417 12.64 -36.41 9.30
N LEU A 418 12.08 -35.63 8.36
CA LEU A 418 12.73 -34.42 7.84
C LEU A 418 12.90 -33.39 8.95
N SER A 419 11.89 -33.21 9.83
CA SER A 419 11.98 -32.32 10.99
C SER A 419 13.08 -32.77 11.96
N LEU A 420 13.15 -34.07 12.31
CA LEU A 420 14.18 -34.61 13.19
C LEU A 420 15.57 -34.52 12.60
N LEU A 421 15.73 -34.80 11.30
CA LEU A 421 17.00 -34.67 10.59
C LEU A 421 17.52 -33.22 10.63
N ASN A 422 16.64 -32.25 10.33
CA ASN A 422 17.02 -30.83 10.39
C ASN A 422 17.29 -30.38 11.84
N ALA A 423 16.57 -30.88 12.83
CA ALA A 423 16.86 -30.61 14.24
C ALA A 423 18.21 -31.18 14.68
N GLY A 424 18.54 -32.41 14.29
CA GLY A 424 19.86 -33.00 14.52
C GLY A 424 20.98 -32.20 13.84
N LEU A 425 20.79 -31.81 12.59
CA LEU A 425 21.73 -30.96 11.87
C LEU A 425 21.89 -29.60 12.55
N LEU A 426 20.80 -28.98 13.01
CA LEU A 426 20.85 -27.72 13.75
C LEU A 426 21.69 -27.84 15.03
N LEU A 427 21.49 -28.91 15.82
CA LEU A 427 22.25 -29.18 17.04
C LEU A 427 23.73 -29.40 16.75
N VAL A 428 24.06 -30.23 15.75
CA VAL A 428 25.44 -30.45 15.29
C VAL A 428 26.06 -29.14 14.87
N LEU A 429 25.34 -28.31 14.09
CA LEU A 429 25.77 -27.01 13.64
C LEU A 429 25.90 -25.99 14.79
N GLN A 430 25.25 -26.07 15.86
CA GLN A 430 25.43 -25.24 17.04
C GLN A 430 26.61 -25.63 17.91
N HIS A 431 26.96 -26.91 18.00
CA HIS A 431 27.95 -27.42 18.93
C HIS A 431 29.41 -27.55 18.40
N ASN A 432 29.66 -27.77 17.09
CA ASN A 432 30.99 -28.20 16.57
C ASN A 432 31.66 -27.20 15.60
N PHE A 433 32.00 -25.94 15.98
CA PHE A 433 31.77 -24.97 14.93
C PHE A 433 32.86 -24.06 14.42
N ALA A 434 34.10 -24.14 14.77
CA ALA A 434 35.17 -23.36 14.12
C ALA A 434 35.58 -23.90 12.73
N GLY A 435 35.58 -25.22 12.56
CA GLY A 435 36.11 -25.84 11.32
C GLY A 435 35.09 -26.06 10.19
N SER A 436 33.88 -26.43 10.51
CA SER A 436 32.86 -26.79 9.49
C SER A 436 32.25 -25.58 8.77
N TRP A 437 32.24 -24.41 9.39
CA TRP A 437 31.74 -23.17 8.77
C TRP A 437 32.64 -22.64 7.68
N ALA A 438 33.96 -22.85 7.78
CA ALA A 438 34.88 -22.47 6.71
C ALA A 438 34.60 -23.22 5.38
N ASN A 439 34.01 -24.42 5.44
CA ASN A 439 33.59 -25.16 4.26
C ASN A 439 32.24 -24.69 3.71
N VAL A 440 31.28 -24.30 4.58
CA VAL A 440 30.02 -23.69 4.17
C VAL A 440 30.27 -22.33 3.52
N ASP A 441 31.16 -21.52 4.11
CA ASP A 441 31.57 -20.23 3.56
C ASP A 441 32.23 -20.37 2.21
N ARG A 442 33.12 -21.36 2.00
CA ARG A 442 33.73 -21.64 0.68
C ARG A 442 32.69 -22.07 -0.35
N LEU A 443 31.66 -22.84 0.04
CA LEU A 443 30.60 -23.31 -0.84
C LEU A 443 29.66 -22.17 -1.26
N LEU A 444 29.35 -21.26 -0.35
CA LEU A 444 28.49 -20.11 -0.58
C LEU A 444 29.22 -18.97 -1.29
N ALA A 445 30.46 -18.65 -0.89
CA ALA A 445 31.23 -17.55 -1.46
C ALA A 445 31.67 -17.83 -2.92
N GLY A 446 31.93 -19.10 -3.28
CA GLY A 446 32.35 -19.46 -4.64
C GLY A 446 31.24 -19.47 -5.69
N ARG A 447 29.96 -19.43 -5.32
CA ARG A 447 28.82 -19.57 -6.25
C ARG A 447 27.82 -18.40 -6.21
N LEU A 448 27.92 -17.53 -5.25
CA LEU A 448 27.01 -16.42 -5.05
C LEU A 448 27.83 -15.13 -5.01
N SER A 449 28.06 -14.51 -6.17
CA SER A 449 28.66 -13.16 -6.30
C SER A 449 27.69 -12.13 -5.71
N LEU A 450 27.49 -12.19 -4.41
CA LEU A 450 26.49 -11.42 -3.69
C LEU A 450 27.21 -10.50 -2.73
N SER A 451 27.08 -9.21 -3.00
CA SER A 451 27.44 -8.07 -2.14
C SER A 451 28.74 -8.17 -1.33
N PRO A 452 29.59 -7.17 -1.28
CA PRO A 452 30.90 -7.17 -0.59
C PRO A 452 30.84 -7.29 0.95
N PHE A 453 29.65 -7.60 1.53
CA PHE A 453 29.42 -7.63 2.98
C PHE A 453 29.33 -9.04 3.58
N HIS A 454 30.09 -10.00 3.06
CA HIS A 454 30.13 -11.35 3.61
C HIS A 454 30.98 -11.37 4.90
N THR A 455 30.31 -11.50 6.04
CA THR A 455 30.94 -11.87 7.31
C THR A 455 30.51 -13.28 7.70
N LEU A 456 31.43 -14.06 8.25
CA LEU A 456 31.25 -15.44 8.77
C LEU A 456 29.99 -15.57 9.65
N THR A 457 29.67 -14.55 10.45
CA THR A 457 28.49 -14.47 11.31
C THR A 457 27.17 -14.44 10.53
N ARG A 458 27.17 -13.86 9.34
CA ARG A 458 25.96 -13.72 8.51
C ARG A 458 25.52 -15.05 7.90
N ASP A 459 26.44 -15.80 7.31
CA ASP A 459 26.13 -17.07 6.65
C ASP A 459 25.64 -18.11 7.66
N ARG A 460 26.19 -18.08 8.86
CA ARG A 460 25.73 -18.88 9.99
C ARG A 460 24.26 -18.57 10.34
N VAL A 461 23.89 -17.28 10.46
CA VAL A 461 22.50 -16.86 10.74
C VAL A 461 21.55 -17.32 9.63
N ILE A 462 21.93 -17.23 8.36
CA ILE A 462 21.13 -17.68 7.22
C ILE A 462 20.84 -19.18 7.33
N VAL A 463 21.87 -20.02 7.47
CA VAL A 463 21.72 -21.48 7.54
C VAL A 463 20.87 -21.90 8.74
N LEU A 464 21.12 -21.33 9.93
CA LEU A 464 20.35 -21.63 11.14
C LEU A 464 18.86 -21.26 10.96
N ASN A 465 18.57 -20.11 10.32
CA ASN A 465 17.18 -19.72 10.06
C ASN A 465 16.50 -20.64 9.03
N ILE A 466 17.19 -21.05 7.96
CA ILE A 466 16.65 -22.02 6.99
C ILE A 466 16.30 -23.33 7.69
N LEU A 467 17.20 -23.86 8.52
CA LEU A 467 16.96 -25.11 9.26
C LEU A 467 15.79 -24.98 10.24
N GLN A 468 15.70 -23.88 10.99
CA GLN A 468 14.56 -23.61 11.88
C GLN A 468 13.24 -23.57 11.10
N ASN A 469 13.21 -22.93 9.93
CA ASN A 469 12.03 -22.91 9.06
C ASN A 469 11.62 -24.31 8.63
N LEU A 470 12.59 -25.13 8.20
CA LEU A 470 12.32 -26.51 7.78
C LEU A 470 11.80 -27.36 8.93
N ILE A 471 12.36 -27.22 10.14
CA ILE A 471 11.91 -27.94 11.35
C ILE A 471 10.44 -27.60 11.66
N ILE A 472 10.11 -26.30 11.75
CA ILE A 472 8.79 -25.84 12.15
C ILE A 472 7.76 -26.18 11.08
N SER A 473 8.04 -25.86 9.79
CA SER A 473 7.11 -26.13 8.70
C SER A 473 6.90 -27.64 8.50
N ALA A 474 7.93 -28.48 8.58
CA ALA A 474 7.80 -29.92 8.47
C ALA A 474 7.03 -30.54 9.65
N SER A 475 7.25 -30.05 10.87
CA SER A 475 6.50 -30.49 12.06
C SER A 475 5.01 -30.13 11.95
N LEU A 476 4.70 -28.87 11.66
CA LEU A 476 3.31 -28.41 11.51
C LEU A 476 2.61 -29.07 10.34
N PHE A 477 3.30 -29.33 9.24
CA PHE A 477 2.82 -30.13 8.11
C PHE A 477 2.42 -31.54 8.53
N SER A 478 3.29 -32.24 9.26
CA SER A 478 3.03 -33.61 9.74
C SER A 478 1.81 -33.63 10.66
N ILE A 479 1.70 -32.68 11.59
CA ILE A 479 0.54 -32.53 12.48
C ILE A 479 -0.73 -32.24 11.65
N ALA A 480 -0.65 -31.35 10.64
CA ALA A 480 -1.78 -30.99 9.79
C ALA A 480 -2.30 -32.21 9.01
N ILE A 481 -1.40 -32.99 8.38
CA ILE A 481 -1.81 -34.22 7.66
C ILE A 481 -2.39 -35.24 8.61
N PHE A 482 -1.75 -35.49 9.76
CA PHE A 482 -2.27 -36.42 10.78
C PHE A 482 -3.68 -36.01 11.23
N ALA A 483 -3.87 -34.74 11.56
CA ALA A 483 -5.15 -34.18 11.97
C ALA A 483 -6.22 -34.30 10.87
N TRP A 484 -5.84 -34.03 9.60
CA TRP A 484 -6.73 -34.20 8.45
C TRP A 484 -7.18 -35.65 8.26
N VAL A 485 -6.21 -36.57 8.29
CA VAL A 485 -6.49 -38.00 8.13
C VAL A 485 -7.35 -38.57 9.27
N LYS A 486 -7.08 -38.13 10.51
CA LYS A 486 -7.85 -38.55 11.70
C LYS A 486 -9.10 -37.70 11.95
N GLN A 487 -9.43 -36.78 11.04
CA GLN A 487 -10.60 -35.90 11.15
C GLN A 487 -10.62 -34.97 12.39
N HIS A 488 -9.43 -34.68 12.96
CA HIS A 488 -9.27 -33.74 14.07
C HIS A 488 -9.31 -32.29 13.58
N LYS A 489 -10.49 -31.78 13.22
CA LYS A 489 -10.73 -30.49 12.57
C LYS A 489 -10.11 -29.30 13.33
N LYS A 490 -10.21 -29.28 14.67
CA LYS A 490 -9.66 -28.19 15.49
C LYS A 490 -8.13 -28.17 15.43
N VAL A 491 -7.48 -29.34 15.49
CA VAL A 491 -6.02 -29.48 15.40
C VAL A 491 -5.52 -29.04 14.02
N LEU A 492 -6.25 -29.42 12.95
CA LEU A 492 -5.90 -29.01 11.58
C LEU A 492 -5.95 -27.46 11.41
N ILE A 493 -7.02 -26.83 11.91
CA ILE A 493 -7.13 -25.35 11.89
C ILE A 493 -5.96 -24.73 12.66
N LEU A 494 -5.65 -25.21 13.85
CA LEU A 494 -4.58 -24.68 14.67
C LEU A 494 -3.20 -24.85 14.02
N ALA A 495 -2.92 -26.03 13.44
CA ALA A 495 -1.64 -26.30 12.76
C ALA A 495 -1.43 -25.36 11.56
N ILE A 496 -2.46 -25.18 10.71
CA ILE A 496 -2.41 -24.25 9.57
C ILE A 496 -2.23 -22.80 10.06
N MET A 497 -2.95 -22.41 11.11
CA MET A 497 -2.86 -21.08 11.70
C MET A 497 -1.45 -20.79 12.23
N LEU A 498 -0.85 -21.71 12.98
CA LEU A 498 0.49 -21.57 13.54
C LEU A 498 1.57 -21.50 12.44
N ASP A 499 1.42 -22.31 11.36
CA ASP A 499 2.35 -22.29 10.22
C ASP A 499 2.32 -20.93 9.50
N LEU A 500 1.13 -20.37 9.23
CA LEU A 500 0.97 -19.07 8.60
C LEU A 500 1.44 -17.92 9.50
N VAL A 501 1.15 -17.97 10.80
CA VAL A 501 1.63 -16.97 11.77
C VAL A 501 3.15 -17.00 11.83
N TYR A 502 3.75 -18.18 11.87
CA TYR A 502 5.21 -18.34 11.84
C TYR A 502 5.81 -17.80 10.53
N ALA A 503 5.23 -18.17 9.38
CA ALA A 503 5.73 -17.75 8.07
C ALA A 503 5.63 -16.23 7.82
N THR A 504 4.84 -15.52 8.59
CA THR A 504 4.66 -14.06 8.44
C THR A 504 5.24 -13.24 9.61
N GLN A 505 5.72 -13.88 10.69
CA GLN A 505 6.21 -13.17 11.88
C GLN A 505 7.41 -12.24 11.59
N GLY A 506 8.29 -12.63 10.64
CA GLY A 506 9.46 -11.86 10.25
C GLY A 506 9.15 -10.61 9.40
N MET A 507 7.88 -10.38 9.05
CA MET A 507 7.46 -9.24 8.24
C MET A 507 7.07 -8.02 9.08
N PHE A 508 6.98 -8.13 10.42
CA PHE A 508 6.41 -7.08 11.27
C PHE A 508 7.40 -6.59 12.32
N ILE A 509 7.51 -5.28 12.42
CA ILE A 509 8.24 -4.60 13.49
C ILE A 509 7.21 -3.88 14.36
N PHE A 510 7.15 -4.26 15.65
CA PHE A 510 6.28 -3.62 16.63
C PHE A 510 7.09 -2.68 17.52
N ALA A 511 6.59 -1.46 17.70
CA ALA A 511 7.14 -0.46 18.60
C ALA A 511 6.09 0.01 19.62
N PRO A 512 6.48 0.66 20.69
CA PRO A 512 5.55 1.31 21.60
C PRO A 512 4.68 2.35 20.86
N ASN A 513 3.43 2.53 21.28
CA ASN A 513 2.50 3.48 20.65
C ASN A 513 3.04 4.92 20.62
N GLN A 514 3.90 5.27 21.59
CA GLN A 514 4.54 6.59 21.69
C GLN A 514 5.35 6.98 20.43
N VAL A 515 5.73 6.02 19.60
CA VAL A 515 6.42 6.29 18.34
C VAL A 515 5.58 7.21 17.42
N TYR A 516 4.26 7.20 17.57
CA TYR A 516 3.33 8.04 16.82
C TYR A 516 2.81 9.27 17.59
N ASP A 517 3.37 9.58 18.78
CA ASP A 517 3.03 10.80 19.51
C ASP A 517 3.38 12.03 18.70
N VAL A 518 2.47 12.99 18.65
CA VAL A 518 2.74 14.28 18.05
C VAL A 518 3.46 15.13 19.10
N VAL A 519 4.78 15.18 19.02
CA VAL A 519 5.64 16.02 19.88
C VAL A 519 5.93 17.34 19.17
N SER A 520 6.03 18.44 19.91
CA SER A 520 6.40 19.73 19.33
C SER A 520 7.72 19.65 18.56
N PHE A 521 7.82 20.40 17.47
CA PHE A 521 9.08 20.51 16.74
C PHE A 521 10.13 21.18 17.62
N GLN A 522 11.32 20.65 17.61
CA GLN A 522 12.38 21.02 18.56
C GLN A 522 13.08 22.36 18.29
N PHE A 523 12.88 22.94 17.10
CA PHE A 523 13.48 24.21 16.70
C PHE A 523 12.39 25.26 16.53
N GLU A 524 12.72 26.51 16.86
CA GLU A 524 11.88 27.65 16.57
C GLU A 524 12.24 28.19 15.18
N LEU A 525 11.23 28.37 14.35
CA LEU A 525 11.36 28.97 13.03
C LEU A 525 10.85 30.42 13.13
N ASN A 526 11.75 31.38 12.91
CA ASN A 526 11.44 32.80 13.04
C ASN A 526 10.47 33.30 11.96
N ASN A 527 10.37 32.56 10.84
CA ASN A 527 9.47 32.89 9.76
C ASN A 527 8.66 31.66 9.36
N LYS A 528 7.37 31.62 9.76
CA LYS A 528 6.46 30.50 9.47
C LYS A 528 6.03 30.41 8.00
N GLU A 529 6.23 31.47 7.23
CA GLU A 529 5.92 31.50 5.80
C GLU A 529 7.06 30.92 4.96
N ALA A 530 8.27 30.84 5.52
CA ALA A 530 9.44 30.29 4.87
C ALA A 530 9.39 28.77 4.78
N ARG A 531 9.93 28.24 3.70
CA ARG A 531 10.04 26.78 3.55
C ARG A 531 11.30 26.22 4.17
N LEU A 532 11.18 24.98 4.55
CA LEU A 532 12.26 24.14 5.05
C LEU A 532 12.67 23.14 3.96
N LEU A 533 13.96 22.95 3.78
CA LEU A 533 14.51 21.76 3.13
C LEU A 533 14.96 20.79 4.23
N THR A 534 14.44 19.60 4.21
CA THR A 534 14.91 18.54 5.12
C THR A 534 15.82 17.59 4.34
N ARG A 535 17.02 17.34 4.86
CA ARG A 535 17.94 16.40 4.24
C ARG A 535 18.25 15.23 5.14
N ASN A 536 17.93 14.06 4.63
CA ASN A 536 18.45 12.80 5.09
C ASN A 536 19.22 12.17 3.92
N GLN A 537 20.52 12.07 4.01
CA GLN A 537 21.42 11.65 2.92
C GLN A 537 21.19 10.24 2.40
N ASN A 538 20.50 9.41 3.14
CA ASN A 538 20.26 8.01 2.77
C ASN A 538 18.77 7.73 2.57
N GLN A 539 18.07 8.59 1.85
CA GLN A 539 16.86 8.13 1.25
C GLN A 539 17.21 7.20 0.08
N PRO A 540 16.72 5.99 0.13
CA PRO A 540 15.31 5.78 -0.04
C PRO A 540 14.69 5.06 1.16
N TYR A 541 13.74 5.64 1.80
CA TYR A 541 12.87 4.99 2.78
C TYR A 541 12.11 3.79 2.22
N THR A 542 12.14 3.60 0.91
CA THR A 542 11.59 2.46 0.19
C THR A 542 12.53 1.27 0.16
N ASP A 543 13.84 1.48 0.35
CA ASP A 543 14.82 0.39 0.37
C ASP A 543 15.38 0.20 1.78
N TYR A 544 14.60 -0.45 2.63
CA TYR A 544 15.05 -0.89 3.94
C TYR A 544 16.37 -1.67 3.91
N GLY A 545 16.74 -2.21 2.74
CA GLY A 545 18.02 -2.86 2.53
C GLY A 545 19.19 -1.91 2.62
N SER A 546 19.15 -0.78 1.91
CA SER A 546 20.25 0.21 1.90
C SER A 546 20.35 0.98 3.22
N TYR A 547 19.23 1.27 3.85
CA TYR A 547 19.21 1.86 5.19
C TYR A 547 19.83 0.92 6.23
N TRP A 548 19.49 -0.37 6.18
CA TRP A 548 20.11 -1.40 7.00
C TRP A 548 21.60 -1.55 6.73
N GLU A 549 22.02 -1.47 5.47
CA GLU A 549 23.42 -1.48 5.07
C GLU A 549 24.18 -0.27 5.65
N ALA A 550 23.57 0.91 5.63
CA ALA A 550 24.19 2.12 6.19
C ALA A 550 24.30 2.08 7.73
N LEU A 551 23.27 1.60 8.43
CA LEU A 551 23.32 1.38 9.88
C LEU A 551 24.35 0.31 10.29
N VAL A 552 24.45 -0.74 9.49
CA VAL A 552 25.36 -1.87 9.72
C VAL A 552 26.82 -1.50 9.44
N VAL A 553 27.07 -0.66 8.43
CA VAL A 553 28.43 -0.33 7.96
C VAL A 553 29.08 0.78 8.79
N ARG A 554 28.29 1.75 9.28
CA ARG A 554 28.87 2.93 9.93
C ARG A 554 28.99 2.86 11.47
N LYS A 555 28.27 1.97 12.14
CA LYS A 555 28.53 1.62 13.54
C LYS A 555 29.08 0.21 13.61
N PRO A 556 30.34 0.02 14.06
CA PRO A 556 30.83 -1.30 14.41
C PRO A 556 29.89 -1.87 15.49
N PHE A 557 29.32 -3.03 15.23
CA PHE A 557 28.38 -3.69 16.12
C PHE A 557 28.97 -3.88 17.50
N SER A 558 28.28 -3.37 18.53
CA SER A 558 28.34 -4.04 19.82
C SER A 558 27.71 -5.44 19.61
N ASP A 559 28.30 -6.46 20.18
CA ASP A 559 27.93 -7.88 19.99
C ASP A 559 26.53 -8.24 20.49
N SER A 560 25.73 -7.29 21.00
CA SER A 560 24.42 -7.51 21.56
C SER A 560 23.30 -7.34 20.55
N PHE A 561 22.66 -8.44 20.22
CA PHE A 561 21.46 -8.53 19.38
C PHE A 561 20.27 -7.72 19.94
N VAL A 562 20.34 -7.29 21.19
CA VAL A 562 19.32 -6.51 21.91
C VAL A 562 19.34 -5.06 21.47
N ASP A 563 20.52 -4.47 21.32
CA ASP A 563 20.68 -3.04 20.99
C ASP A 563 20.15 -2.68 19.59
N ARG A 564 20.24 -3.61 18.64
CA ARG A 564 19.67 -3.41 17.30
C ARG A 564 18.16 -3.31 17.28
N LYS A 565 17.47 -4.13 18.07
CA LYS A 565 16.00 -4.14 18.10
C LYS A 565 15.44 -2.85 18.69
N GLU A 566 16.11 -2.28 19.68
CA GLU A 566 15.71 -1.01 20.29
C GLU A 566 15.99 0.16 19.36
N LEU A 567 17.15 0.21 18.72
CA LEU A 567 17.50 1.21 17.72
C LEU A 567 16.42 1.31 16.63
N ILE A 568 15.99 0.18 16.07
CA ILE A 568 15.01 0.14 15.01
C ILE A 568 13.60 0.46 15.50
N ARG A 569 13.26 -0.02 16.69
CA ARG A 569 11.90 0.07 17.22
C ARG A 569 11.58 1.45 17.77
N PHE A 570 12.55 2.17 18.23
CA PHE A 570 12.32 3.41 18.95
C PHE A 570 13.22 4.57 18.49
N GLU A 571 14.52 4.44 18.56
CA GLU A 571 15.44 5.56 18.29
C GLU A 571 15.35 6.08 16.87
N HIS A 572 15.37 5.20 15.88
CA HIS A 572 15.30 5.60 14.49
C HIS A 572 13.97 6.27 14.10
N PRO A 573 12.79 5.72 14.43
CA PRO A 573 11.53 6.40 14.18
C PRO A 573 11.46 7.77 14.85
N GLN A 574 11.92 7.90 16.10
CA GLN A 574 11.96 9.19 16.79
C GLN A 574 12.85 10.18 16.08
N ARG A 575 14.01 9.75 15.62
CA ARG A 575 14.95 10.58 14.87
C ARG A 575 14.34 11.09 13.57
N LEU A 576 13.69 10.23 12.78
CA LEU A 576 12.99 10.62 11.55
C LEU A 576 11.92 11.69 11.83
N LYS A 577 11.15 11.50 12.88
CA LYS A 577 10.12 12.43 13.31
C LYS A 577 10.70 13.78 13.74
N GLN A 578 11.78 13.80 14.50
CA GLN A 578 12.50 15.01 14.91
C GLN A 578 13.07 15.78 13.72
N GLY A 579 13.46 15.08 12.67
CA GLY A 579 13.93 15.64 11.40
C GLY A 579 12.81 15.98 10.41
N LEU A 580 11.55 15.85 10.82
CA LEU A 580 10.37 16.12 9.99
C LEU A 580 10.31 15.27 8.70
N THR A 581 11.03 14.15 8.63
CA THR A 581 11.21 13.35 7.42
C THR A 581 10.62 11.95 7.51
N PRO A 582 10.11 11.41 6.38
CA PRO A 582 9.41 12.20 5.39
C PRO A 582 7.97 12.48 5.85
N ASN A 583 7.43 13.61 5.48
CA ASN A 583 6.04 14.00 5.71
C ASN A 583 5.61 14.24 7.17
N TRP A 584 6.49 14.09 8.17
CA TRP A 584 6.17 14.47 9.56
C TRP A 584 6.03 15.98 9.76
N ASN A 585 6.58 16.78 8.82
CA ASN A 585 6.38 18.22 8.76
C ASN A 585 4.89 18.61 8.64
N MET A 586 4.07 17.83 7.94
CA MET A 586 2.63 18.08 7.77
C MET A 586 1.89 18.10 9.11
N VAL A 587 2.32 17.27 10.06
CA VAL A 587 1.70 17.18 11.40
C VAL A 587 1.88 18.49 12.19
N HIS A 588 2.90 19.26 11.86
CA HIS A 588 3.25 20.55 12.48
C HIS A 588 2.85 21.76 11.62
N ASN A 589 2.23 21.53 10.47
CA ASN A 589 1.96 22.56 9.46
C ASN A 589 3.21 23.36 9.08
N ILE A 590 4.36 22.69 8.95
CA ILE A 590 5.61 23.29 8.50
C ILE A 590 5.76 23.02 7.00
N PRO A 591 5.78 24.09 6.15
CA PRO A 591 5.93 23.91 4.72
C PRO A 591 7.36 23.49 4.37
N THR A 592 7.49 22.42 3.57
CA THR A 592 8.78 21.96 3.03
C THR A 592 8.78 22.03 1.51
N ILE A 593 9.97 22.21 0.95
CA ILE A 593 10.14 22.14 -0.51
C ILE A 593 10.14 20.70 -0.98
N ASN A 594 10.59 19.77 -0.17
CA ASN A 594 10.62 18.33 -0.45
C ASN A 594 9.47 17.57 0.24
N GLY A 595 9.42 16.26 0.02
CA GLY A 595 8.38 15.38 0.59
C GLY A 595 8.45 13.99 -0.01
N TYR A 596 7.43 13.17 0.29
CA TYR A 596 7.25 11.84 -0.26
C TYR A 596 5.78 11.63 -0.68
N THR A 597 5.55 11.23 -1.93
CA THR A 597 4.22 10.94 -2.49
C THR A 597 4.27 9.75 -3.43
N THR A 598 3.14 9.21 -3.82
CA THR A 598 3.06 8.14 -4.82
C THR A 598 3.00 8.67 -6.25
N LEU A 599 2.60 9.92 -6.44
CA LEU A 599 2.48 10.60 -7.72
C LEU A 599 3.18 11.97 -7.63
N LEU A 600 4.46 12.01 -7.96
CA LEU A 600 5.20 13.26 -8.00
C LEU A 600 4.74 14.09 -9.22
N PRO A 601 4.30 15.35 -9.04
CA PRO A 601 3.95 16.22 -10.16
C PRO A 601 5.12 16.42 -11.12
N GLN A 602 4.83 16.43 -12.43
CA GLN A 602 5.85 16.48 -13.48
C GLN A 602 6.52 17.85 -13.55
N ASP A 603 5.77 18.92 -13.39
CA ASP A 603 6.26 20.30 -13.33
C ASP A 603 7.25 20.49 -12.18
N TYR A 604 6.89 19.97 -11.00
CA TYR A 604 7.77 19.98 -9.84
C TYR A 604 9.05 19.15 -10.07
N ALA A 605 8.94 17.98 -10.69
CA ALA A 605 10.11 17.15 -11.01
C ALA A 605 11.02 17.84 -12.06
N ALA A 606 10.43 18.53 -13.04
CA ALA A 606 11.18 19.26 -14.08
C ALA A 606 12.02 20.39 -13.49
N MET A 607 11.52 21.07 -12.48
CA MET A 607 12.22 22.12 -11.75
C MET A 607 13.59 21.66 -11.19
N TRP A 608 13.68 20.39 -10.78
CA TRP A 608 14.87 19.81 -10.16
C TRP A 608 15.86 19.14 -11.14
N GLN A 609 15.53 19.00 -12.42
CA GLN A 609 16.31 18.18 -13.37
C GLN A 609 17.79 18.57 -13.49
N LYS A 610 18.15 19.85 -13.26
CA LYS A 610 19.53 20.33 -13.35
C LYS A 610 20.30 20.17 -12.03
N THR A 611 19.62 20.11 -10.92
CA THR A 611 20.18 20.27 -9.57
C THR A 611 19.98 19.07 -8.67
N ALA A 612 19.19 18.07 -9.12
CA ALA A 612 18.88 16.88 -8.36
C ALA A 612 18.46 15.72 -9.27
N MET A 613 18.26 14.55 -8.68
CA MET A 613 17.70 13.36 -9.34
C MET A 613 16.21 13.18 -9.00
N PRO A 614 15.27 13.63 -9.85
CA PRO A 614 13.86 13.32 -9.64
C PRO A 614 13.61 11.81 -9.71
N ARG A 615 13.02 11.28 -8.66
CA ARG A 615 12.48 9.92 -8.61
C ARG A 615 10.98 9.96 -8.87
N ILE A 616 10.34 8.81 -8.91
CA ILE A 616 8.90 8.73 -9.14
C ILE A 616 8.09 9.31 -7.97
N ASN A 617 8.67 9.29 -6.77
CA ASN A 617 7.98 9.55 -5.51
C ASN A 617 8.57 10.74 -4.73
N PHE A 618 9.78 11.16 -5.02
CA PHE A 618 10.54 12.20 -4.30
C PHE A 618 11.74 12.70 -5.11
N ILE A 619 12.40 13.75 -4.63
CA ILE A 619 13.66 14.25 -5.20
C ILE A 619 14.82 13.66 -4.42
N ASP A 620 15.81 13.14 -5.13
CA ASP A 620 16.99 12.48 -4.60
C ASP A 620 18.27 13.22 -5.04
N HIS A 621 19.34 13.11 -4.25
CA HIS A 621 20.65 13.67 -4.60
C HIS A 621 20.61 15.13 -5.00
N ILE A 622 20.09 16.00 -4.11
CA ILE A 622 20.11 17.45 -4.33
C ILE A 622 21.57 17.94 -4.23
N ASP A 623 22.06 18.52 -5.29
CA ASP A 623 23.30 19.27 -5.30
C ASP A 623 23.00 20.70 -4.83
N LEU A 624 23.42 21.04 -3.60
CA LEU A 624 23.08 22.31 -2.97
C LEU A 624 23.71 23.50 -3.67
N GLU A 625 24.95 23.35 -4.18
CA GLU A 625 25.65 24.44 -4.86
C GLU A 625 24.88 24.85 -6.13
N SER A 626 24.53 23.89 -6.96
CA SER A 626 23.76 24.18 -8.18
C SER A 626 22.27 24.46 -7.91
N ALA A 627 21.76 24.17 -6.71
CA ALA A 627 20.36 24.40 -6.36
C ALA A 627 20.11 25.73 -5.64
N GLN A 628 21.15 26.55 -5.35
CA GLN A 628 21.03 27.78 -4.57
C GLN A 628 19.96 28.73 -5.13
N ASP A 629 20.05 29.08 -6.41
CA ASP A 629 19.10 29.98 -7.08
C ASP A 629 17.67 29.46 -6.98
N LEU A 630 17.50 28.14 -7.17
CA LEU A 630 16.20 27.48 -7.06
C LEU A 630 15.66 27.60 -5.63
N LEU A 631 16.47 27.29 -4.63
CA LEU A 631 16.08 27.34 -3.23
C LEU A 631 15.72 28.77 -2.80
N GLN A 632 16.49 29.77 -3.25
CA GLN A 632 16.20 31.19 -3.02
C GLN A 632 14.84 31.57 -3.61
N GLN A 633 14.61 31.26 -4.89
CA GLN A 633 13.37 31.62 -5.58
C GLN A 633 12.14 30.98 -4.96
N TRP A 634 12.27 29.78 -4.42
CA TRP A 634 11.19 29.03 -3.77
C TRP A 634 11.06 29.29 -2.26
N SER A 635 11.69 30.35 -1.76
CA SER A 635 11.60 30.81 -0.36
C SER A 635 12.05 29.76 0.65
N VAL A 636 13.07 28.97 0.32
CA VAL A 636 13.65 27.98 1.23
C VAL A 636 14.67 28.68 2.12
N LYS A 637 14.24 29.11 3.30
CA LYS A 637 15.07 29.85 4.28
C LYS A 637 15.77 28.95 5.28
N TYR A 638 15.33 27.70 5.42
CA TYR A 638 15.86 26.81 6.44
C TYR A 638 16.29 25.49 5.83
N TYR A 639 17.40 24.98 6.32
CA TYR A 639 17.94 23.68 5.96
C TYR A 639 18.20 22.86 7.21
N LEU A 640 17.51 21.71 7.34
CA LEU A 640 17.63 20.79 8.47
C LEU A 640 18.44 19.58 8.06
N VAL A 641 19.59 19.41 8.67
CA VAL A 641 20.59 18.38 8.37
C VAL A 641 20.68 17.36 9.48
N ASP A 642 20.74 16.10 9.11
CA ASP A 642 20.97 14.97 10.00
C ASP A 642 22.47 14.77 10.25
N ASN A 643 22.94 15.05 11.47
CA ASN A 643 24.35 14.94 11.86
C ASN A 643 24.88 13.50 11.95
N TRP A 644 24.01 12.51 11.86
CA TRP A 644 24.43 11.10 11.84
C TRP A 644 25.25 10.73 10.60
N PHE A 645 25.08 11.47 9.53
CA PHE A 645 25.80 11.29 8.28
C PHE A 645 26.84 12.39 8.13
N ASP A 646 28.09 12.02 7.79
CA ASP A 646 29.10 13.02 7.42
C ASP A 646 28.61 13.83 6.22
N VAL A 647 28.25 15.07 6.47
CA VAL A 647 27.83 16.02 5.43
C VAL A 647 29.09 16.47 4.69
N LYS A 648 29.30 15.98 3.47
CA LYS A 648 30.42 16.38 2.59
C LYS A 648 30.09 17.62 1.76
N GLU A 649 29.15 18.43 2.21
CA GLU A 649 28.69 19.59 1.48
C GLU A 649 29.36 20.85 1.96
N ASP A 650 29.62 21.75 1.01
CA ASP A 650 30.02 23.10 1.35
C ASP A 650 28.80 23.86 1.86
N LEU A 651 28.79 24.15 3.16
CA LEU A 651 27.76 24.90 3.86
C LEU A 651 28.26 26.31 4.28
N THR A 652 29.30 26.83 3.62
CA THR A 652 29.90 28.13 3.98
C THR A 652 28.91 29.28 3.88
N GLU A 653 27.95 29.24 2.96
CA GLU A 653 26.89 30.23 2.81
C GLU A 653 25.70 30.04 3.77
N PHE A 654 25.68 28.93 4.52
CA PHE A 654 24.60 28.62 5.43
C PHE A 654 24.98 28.97 6.88
N GLN A 655 24.19 29.85 7.49
CA GLN A 655 24.39 30.21 8.87
C GLN A 655 23.83 29.15 9.80
N LYS A 656 24.66 28.52 10.63
CA LYS A 656 24.19 27.60 11.67
C LYS A 656 23.40 28.38 12.73
N ILE A 657 22.12 28.02 12.92
CA ILE A 657 21.24 28.64 13.90
C ILE A 657 21.24 27.86 15.22
N ALA A 658 21.02 26.55 15.12
CA ALA A 658 20.84 25.69 16.28
C ALA A 658 21.25 24.24 15.99
N GLU A 659 21.64 23.56 17.07
CA GLU A 659 21.90 22.11 17.02
C GLU A 659 21.23 21.45 18.22
N LYS A 660 20.47 20.39 17.96
CA LYS A 660 19.80 19.60 18.98
C LYS A 660 19.83 18.13 18.61
N ASN A 661 20.31 17.29 19.53
CA ASN A 661 20.40 15.82 19.35
C ASN A 661 21.20 15.49 18.08
N TYR A 662 20.52 14.91 17.08
CA TYR A 662 21.13 14.46 15.83
C TYR A 662 20.93 15.45 14.67
N TRP A 663 20.43 16.66 14.92
CA TRP A 663 19.99 17.59 13.89
C TRP A 663 20.63 18.96 14.06
N THR A 664 21.07 19.55 12.95
CA THR A 664 21.49 20.93 12.86
C THR A 664 20.56 21.70 11.93
N LEU A 665 20.09 22.83 12.41
CA LEU A 665 19.31 23.78 11.63
C LEU A 665 20.21 24.90 11.14
N TYR A 666 20.21 25.10 9.83
CA TYR A 666 20.88 26.20 9.13
C TYR A 666 19.85 27.17 8.57
N GLN A 667 20.25 28.42 8.47
CA GLN A 667 19.53 29.46 7.73
C GLN A 667 20.27 29.78 6.43
N PHE A 668 19.50 30.04 5.38
CA PHE A 668 19.99 30.35 4.05
C PHE A 668 19.30 31.63 3.55
N PRO A 669 20.02 32.58 2.87
CA PRO A 669 19.40 33.75 2.29
C PRO A 669 18.42 33.33 1.19
N ALA A 670 17.15 33.67 1.32
CA ALA A 670 16.14 33.36 0.31
C ALA A 670 15.12 34.50 0.18
N LEU A 671 14.53 34.60 -1.00
CA LEU A 671 13.47 35.56 -1.31
C LEU A 671 12.21 35.25 -0.48
N ASN A 672 11.37 36.25 -0.28
CA ASN A 672 10.11 36.06 0.43
C ASN A 672 9.11 35.27 -0.40
N ARG A 673 8.20 34.49 0.27
CA ARG A 673 7.16 33.72 -0.39
C ARG A 673 6.21 34.58 -1.20
N PHE A 674 5.91 35.77 -0.70
CA PHE A 674 5.09 36.78 -1.36
C PHE A 674 6.02 37.93 -1.73
N ARG A 675 6.08 38.26 -3.04
CA ARG A 675 7.00 39.32 -3.52
C ARG A 675 6.51 40.00 -4.80
N PHE A 676 6.92 41.23 -5.02
CA PHE A 676 6.67 41.93 -6.27
C PHE A 676 7.64 41.52 -7.37
N VAL A 677 7.21 41.64 -8.62
CA VAL A 677 8.08 41.52 -9.80
C VAL A 677 7.88 42.74 -10.68
N GLY A 678 8.99 43.33 -11.11
CA GLY A 678 9.01 44.41 -12.10
C GLY A 678 8.57 43.96 -13.50
N GLU A 679 8.26 44.91 -14.39
CA GLU A 679 7.75 44.59 -15.74
C GLU A 679 8.77 43.90 -16.67
N THR A 680 10.07 43.94 -16.36
CA THR A 680 11.12 43.33 -17.17
C THR A 680 11.82 42.24 -16.41
N LEU A 681 11.87 41.05 -17.03
CA LEU A 681 12.61 39.88 -16.54
C LEU A 681 14.13 40.14 -16.34
N GLU A 682 14.64 41.27 -16.80
CA GLU A 682 16.05 41.62 -16.76
C GLU A 682 16.47 42.36 -15.48
N ASN A 683 15.54 42.95 -14.71
CA ASN A 683 15.85 43.63 -13.46
C ASN A 683 15.67 42.68 -12.26
N GLN A 684 16.59 41.71 -12.11
CA GLN A 684 16.67 40.85 -10.92
C GLN A 684 17.27 41.58 -9.69
N ASP A 685 17.69 42.83 -9.81
CA ASP A 685 18.43 43.56 -8.79
C ASP A 685 17.58 44.58 -7.98
N GLU A 686 16.25 44.58 -8.09
CA GLU A 686 15.45 45.37 -7.17
C GLU A 686 15.50 44.74 -5.77
N PRO A 687 15.84 45.49 -4.70
CA PRO A 687 15.87 44.96 -3.36
C PRO A 687 14.52 44.34 -3.00
N ASP A 688 14.56 43.13 -2.44
CA ASP A 688 13.39 42.37 -1.97
C ASP A 688 12.59 43.27 -0.99
N PHE A 689 11.60 44.01 -1.52
CA PHE A 689 10.73 44.82 -0.71
C PHE A 689 9.98 43.86 0.22
N GLN A 690 10.26 43.95 1.53
CA GLN A 690 9.53 43.16 2.53
C GLN A 690 8.05 43.53 2.44
N LEU A 691 7.26 42.68 1.82
CA LEU A 691 5.82 42.84 1.78
C LEU A 691 5.24 42.53 3.18
N GLU A 692 4.74 43.56 3.85
CA GLU A 692 4.04 43.37 5.10
C GLU A 692 2.61 42.90 4.82
N LEU A 693 2.33 41.63 5.21
CA LEU A 693 1.00 41.06 5.08
C LEU A 693 0.15 41.35 6.30
N GLU A 694 -1.03 41.91 6.04
CA GLU A 694 -2.06 42.16 7.04
C GLU A 694 -3.17 41.09 6.93
N ASN A 695 -3.78 40.70 8.05
CA ASN A 695 -4.90 39.79 8.11
C ASN A 695 -4.64 38.45 7.40
N TYR A 696 -3.39 37.95 7.46
CA TYR A 696 -3.00 36.72 6.82
C TYR A 696 -3.69 35.49 7.45
N SER A 697 -4.31 34.69 6.60
CA SER A 697 -4.96 33.43 6.96
C SER A 697 -4.73 32.39 5.88
N GLU A 698 -4.27 31.20 6.25
CA GLU A 698 -4.06 30.08 5.35
C GLU A 698 -4.72 28.81 5.87
N THR A 699 -5.49 28.17 5.00
CA THR A 699 -6.04 26.82 5.18
C THR A 699 -5.69 25.97 3.95
N PRO A 700 -5.86 24.67 3.96
CA PRO A 700 -5.61 23.83 2.79
C PRO A 700 -6.31 24.29 1.51
N ASN A 701 -7.47 24.93 1.65
CA ASN A 701 -8.29 25.29 0.48
C ASN A 701 -8.34 26.78 0.19
N LYS A 702 -7.68 27.61 1.03
CA LYS A 702 -7.87 29.05 0.96
C LYS A 702 -6.67 29.80 1.55
N ILE A 703 -6.24 30.86 0.85
CA ILE A 703 -5.24 31.81 1.34
C ILE A 703 -5.86 33.20 1.24
N GLU A 704 -5.84 33.96 2.32
CA GLU A 704 -6.35 35.35 2.36
C GLU A 704 -5.32 36.25 3.04
N PHE A 705 -5.11 37.43 2.49
CA PHE A 705 -4.25 38.46 3.05
C PHE A 705 -4.54 39.81 2.44
N ASN A 706 -4.15 40.87 3.16
CA ASN A 706 -4.17 42.22 2.67
C ASN A 706 -2.74 42.75 2.62
N PHE A 707 -2.48 43.71 1.75
CA PHE A 707 -1.22 44.43 1.70
C PHE A 707 -1.40 45.75 0.96
N THR A 708 -0.47 46.66 1.16
CA THR A 708 -0.40 47.91 0.40
C THR A 708 0.75 47.80 -0.60
N ASN A 709 0.44 48.04 -1.88
CA ASN A 709 1.43 48.10 -2.96
C ASN A 709 1.94 49.57 -3.03
N PRO A 710 3.14 49.89 -2.50
CA PRO A 710 3.63 51.26 -2.43
C PRO A 710 4.17 51.79 -3.77
N THR A 711 4.31 50.90 -4.72
CA THR A 711 4.88 51.16 -6.04
C THR A 711 3.89 50.80 -7.13
N ASN A 712 4.25 51.01 -8.39
CA ASN A 712 3.44 50.62 -9.53
C ASN A 712 3.67 49.16 -9.97
N HIS A 713 4.04 48.27 -9.06
CA HIS A 713 4.17 46.87 -9.42
C HIS A 713 2.84 46.32 -9.91
N GLN A 714 2.86 45.62 -11.03
CA GLN A 714 1.66 45.11 -11.69
C GLN A 714 1.35 43.65 -11.28
N HIS A 715 2.32 42.95 -10.74
CA HIS A 715 2.17 41.53 -10.39
C HIS A 715 2.77 41.20 -9.03
N LEU A 716 2.08 40.29 -8.33
CA LEU A 716 2.54 39.60 -7.13
C LEU A 716 2.88 38.17 -7.48
N ILE A 717 4.09 37.72 -7.11
CA ILE A 717 4.45 36.29 -7.15
C ILE A 717 4.19 35.69 -5.78
N ILE A 718 3.58 34.54 -5.80
CA ILE A 718 3.43 33.64 -4.66
C ILE A 718 4.27 32.41 -4.96
N ALA A 719 5.35 32.21 -4.21
CA ALA A 719 6.28 31.10 -4.41
C ALA A 719 5.68 29.74 -4.00
N ASP A 720 4.44 29.48 -4.41
CA ASP A 720 3.73 28.21 -4.29
C ASP A 720 3.56 27.59 -5.65
N ARG A 721 3.53 26.26 -5.70
CA ARG A 721 3.33 25.52 -6.95
C ARG A 721 2.04 25.96 -7.65
N TYR A 722 2.14 26.27 -8.92
CA TYR A 722 1.01 26.59 -9.78
C TYR A 722 0.12 25.35 -9.96
N ASP A 723 -1.19 25.55 -9.88
CA ASP A 723 -2.19 24.56 -10.23
C ASP A 723 -3.42 25.31 -10.79
N PRO A 724 -3.96 24.92 -11.96
CA PRO A 724 -5.04 25.63 -12.64
C PRO A 724 -6.38 25.63 -11.87
N ASN A 725 -6.49 24.81 -10.81
CA ASN A 725 -7.69 24.77 -9.97
C ASN A 725 -7.70 25.84 -8.86
N TRP A 726 -6.65 26.67 -8.73
CA TRP A 726 -6.67 27.84 -7.88
C TRP A 726 -7.37 29.00 -8.59
N ILE A 727 -8.26 29.69 -7.88
CA ILE A 727 -8.98 30.86 -8.32
C ILE A 727 -8.56 32.02 -7.42
N ALA A 728 -8.18 33.15 -8.02
CA ALA A 728 -7.80 34.35 -7.28
C ALA A 728 -8.85 35.45 -7.43
N SER A 729 -9.06 36.21 -6.37
CA SER A 729 -9.73 37.51 -6.43
C SER A 729 -8.85 38.58 -5.75
N VAL A 730 -8.81 39.75 -6.35
CA VAL A 730 -8.13 40.93 -5.82
C VAL A 730 -9.17 42.04 -5.73
N ASN A 731 -9.40 42.56 -4.54
CA ASN A 731 -10.43 43.57 -4.25
C ASN A 731 -11.82 43.16 -4.79
N ASP A 732 -12.20 41.91 -4.48
CA ASP A 732 -13.44 41.22 -4.91
C ASP A 732 -13.62 41.02 -6.42
N GLN A 733 -12.61 41.35 -7.23
CA GLN A 733 -12.60 41.06 -8.67
C GLN A 733 -11.82 39.83 -8.96
N THR A 734 -12.43 38.86 -9.65
CA THR A 734 -11.73 37.65 -10.09
C THR A 734 -10.63 37.99 -11.06
N VAL A 735 -9.43 37.49 -10.81
CA VAL A 735 -8.23 37.71 -11.63
C VAL A 735 -7.66 36.37 -12.08
N ASP A 736 -7.00 36.37 -13.22
CA ASP A 736 -6.34 35.18 -13.76
C ASP A 736 -5.02 34.91 -13.04
N ILE A 737 -4.78 33.67 -12.65
CA ILE A 737 -3.52 33.21 -12.07
C ILE A 737 -2.64 32.71 -13.22
N GLN A 738 -1.55 33.36 -13.46
CA GLN A 738 -0.57 32.99 -14.48
C GLN A 738 0.51 32.11 -13.88
N GLU A 739 0.99 31.16 -14.69
CA GLU A 739 2.18 30.39 -14.33
C GLU A 739 3.45 31.21 -14.59
N PHE A 740 4.33 31.29 -13.58
CA PHE A 740 5.63 31.92 -13.67
C PHE A 740 6.69 31.05 -13.01
N ASN A 741 7.55 30.41 -13.78
CA ASN A 741 8.56 29.46 -13.27
C ASN A 741 7.96 28.41 -12.32
N HIS A 742 6.83 27.84 -12.70
CA HIS A 742 6.03 26.88 -11.90
C HIS A 742 5.38 27.47 -10.64
N MET A 743 5.55 28.79 -10.39
CA MET A 743 4.91 29.53 -9.30
C MET A 743 3.65 30.25 -9.78
N ARG A 744 2.88 30.77 -8.82
CA ARG A 744 1.66 31.56 -9.08
C ARG A 744 2.01 33.04 -9.22
N ARG A 745 1.56 33.66 -10.30
CA ARG A 745 1.62 35.11 -10.53
C ARG A 745 0.21 35.66 -10.66
N ILE A 746 -0.12 36.68 -9.88
CA ILE A 746 -1.43 37.35 -9.93
C ILE A 746 -1.26 38.85 -10.23
N PRO A 747 -2.16 39.46 -11.03
CA PRO A 747 -2.17 40.90 -11.26
C PRO A 747 -2.66 41.62 -10.00
N ILE A 748 -2.01 42.76 -9.69
CA ILE A 748 -2.33 43.60 -8.54
C ILE A 748 -2.44 45.07 -8.97
N LYS A 749 -2.98 45.92 -8.08
CA LYS A 749 -3.13 47.34 -8.34
C LYS A 749 -2.26 48.15 -7.38
N PRO A 750 -1.87 49.38 -7.76
CA PRO A 750 -1.25 50.31 -6.80
C PRO A 750 -2.19 50.57 -5.60
N GLY A 751 -1.64 50.76 -4.42
CA GLY A 751 -2.37 50.99 -3.18
C GLY A 751 -2.83 49.71 -2.51
N PHE A 752 -3.93 49.78 -1.77
CA PHE A 752 -4.45 48.66 -0.99
C PHE A 752 -4.98 47.52 -1.85
N ASN A 753 -4.55 46.30 -1.55
CA ASN A 753 -4.99 45.08 -2.20
C ASN A 753 -5.47 44.08 -1.14
N GLN A 754 -6.68 43.55 -1.31
CA GLN A 754 -7.21 42.42 -0.59
C GLN A 754 -7.19 41.23 -1.50
N VAL A 755 -6.37 40.20 -1.19
CA VAL A 755 -6.17 39.01 -2.00
C VAL A 755 -6.83 37.84 -1.34
N LYS A 756 -7.57 37.08 -2.15
CA LYS A 756 -8.17 35.80 -1.77
C LYS A 756 -7.92 34.77 -2.84
N LEU A 757 -7.27 33.67 -2.47
CA LEU A 757 -7.10 32.50 -3.32
C LEU A 757 -7.95 31.36 -2.75
N THR A 758 -8.65 30.64 -3.65
CA THR A 758 -9.49 29.51 -3.27
C THR A 758 -9.19 28.32 -4.20
N TYR A 759 -8.94 27.16 -3.63
CA TYR A 759 -8.69 25.93 -4.38
C TYR A 759 -10.02 25.21 -4.67
N CYS A 760 -10.35 25.08 -5.97
CA CYS A 760 -11.59 24.52 -6.47
C CYS A 760 -11.32 23.42 -7.52
N PRO A 761 -10.90 22.19 -7.13
CA PRO A 761 -10.59 21.13 -8.08
C PRO A 761 -11.84 20.68 -8.83
N LYS A 762 -11.97 21.14 -10.07
CA LYS A 762 -13.16 20.91 -10.92
C LYS A 762 -13.52 19.44 -11.04
N HIS A 763 -12.54 18.59 -11.34
CA HIS A 763 -12.76 17.15 -11.54
C HIS A 763 -13.26 16.44 -10.27
N PHE A 764 -12.94 16.96 -9.08
CA PHE A 764 -13.50 16.44 -7.83
C PHE A 764 -14.98 16.74 -7.69
N TYR A 765 -15.40 17.99 -7.96
CA TYR A 765 -16.79 18.40 -7.87
C TYR A 765 -17.64 17.74 -8.97
N ASP A 766 -17.17 17.68 -10.22
CA ASP A 766 -17.80 16.92 -11.29
C ASP A 766 -17.96 15.44 -10.90
N GLY A 767 -16.94 14.88 -10.28
CA GLY A 767 -16.97 13.51 -9.76
C GLY A 767 -18.05 13.28 -8.70
N ILE A 768 -18.25 14.24 -7.77
CA ILE A 768 -19.32 14.17 -6.77
C ILE A 768 -20.69 14.12 -7.47
N VAL A 769 -20.94 15.04 -8.41
CA VAL A 769 -22.22 15.10 -9.14
C VAL A 769 -22.51 13.80 -9.88
N ILE A 770 -21.53 13.32 -10.67
CA ILE A 770 -21.65 12.07 -11.43
C ILE A 770 -21.90 10.87 -10.50
N SER A 771 -21.18 10.79 -9.37
CA SER A 771 -21.34 9.70 -8.41
C SER A 771 -22.71 9.71 -7.72
N LEU A 772 -23.23 10.88 -7.38
CA LEU A 772 -24.57 11.01 -6.79
C LEU A 772 -25.66 10.61 -7.80
N LEU A 773 -25.58 11.06 -9.06
CA LEU A 773 -26.51 10.66 -10.11
C LEU A 773 -26.47 9.16 -10.36
N ALA A 774 -25.28 8.55 -10.37
CA ALA A 774 -25.12 7.12 -10.51
C ALA A 774 -25.73 6.34 -9.33
N LEU A 775 -25.58 6.84 -8.10
CA LEU A 775 -26.20 6.24 -6.92
C LEU A 775 -27.74 6.28 -7.03
N ILE A 776 -28.30 7.42 -7.41
CA ILE A 776 -29.74 7.58 -7.63
C ILE A 776 -30.23 6.61 -8.73
N ALA A 777 -29.53 6.54 -9.85
CA ALA A 777 -29.84 5.61 -10.94
C ALA A 777 -29.79 4.14 -10.49
N GLY A 778 -28.78 3.76 -9.71
CA GLY A 778 -28.65 2.41 -9.15
C GLY A 778 -29.81 2.05 -8.20
N ILE A 779 -30.20 2.98 -7.31
CA ILE A 779 -31.36 2.81 -6.41
C ILE A 779 -32.65 2.75 -7.23
N GLY A 780 -32.82 3.61 -8.23
CA GLY A 780 -33.97 3.62 -9.14
C GLY A 780 -34.12 2.28 -9.87
N GLY A 781 -33.02 1.72 -10.36
CA GLY A 781 -33.00 0.38 -10.97
C GLY A 781 -33.52 -0.71 -10.02
N ILE A 782 -33.16 -0.66 -8.73
CA ILE A 782 -33.68 -1.61 -7.70
C ILE A 782 -35.19 -1.42 -7.51
N VAL A 783 -35.68 -0.17 -7.48
CA VAL A 783 -37.11 0.12 -7.28
C VAL A 783 -37.93 -0.40 -8.47
N VAL A 784 -37.52 -0.10 -9.69
CA VAL A 784 -38.18 -0.58 -10.92
C VAL A 784 -38.19 -2.11 -11.00
N GLU A 785 -37.06 -2.75 -10.68
CA GLU A 785 -36.98 -4.22 -10.64
C GLU A 785 -37.98 -4.84 -9.63
N ASN A 786 -38.12 -4.23 -8.44
CA ASN A 786 -39.02 -4.73 -7.41
C ASN A 786 -40.49 -4.51 -7.79
N GLN A 787 -40.83 -3.43 -8.49
CA GLN A 787 -42.19 -3.18 -9.00
C GLN A 787 -42.56 -4.18 -10.10
N SER A 788 -41.63 -4.51 -11.02
CA SER A 788 -41.87 -5.48 -12.09
C SER A 788 -42.08 -6.92 -11.58
N LYS A 789 -41.62 -7.24 -10.38
CA LYS A 789 -41.77 -8.57 -9.72
C LYS A 789 -43.01 -8.70 -8.87
N LYS A 790 -43.79 -7.62 -8.65
CA LYS A 790 -45.11 -7.71 -8.01
C LYS A 790 -46.06 -8.41 -8.96
N PRO A 791 -46.84 -9.42 -8.51
CA PRO A 791 -47.87 -10.01 -9.37
C PRO A 791 -48.82 -8.89 -9.80
N LYS A 792 -49.08 -8.79 -11.09
CA LYS A 792 -50.17 -7.99 -11.58
C LYS A 792 -51.43 -8.60 -10.96
N ILE A 793 -52.01 -7.91 -9.98
CA ILE A 793 -53.34 -8.26 -9.39
C ILE A 793 -54.39 -8.17 -10.47
#